data_ac3ea6ed0f838beeb516c6c06739eaf3
#
_entry.id   ac3ea6ed0f838beeb516c6c06739eaf3
#
_cell.length_a   1.000
_cell.length_b   1.000
_cell.length_c   1.000
_cell.angle_alpha   90.00
_cell.angle_beta   90.00
_cell.angle_gamma   90.00
#
_symmetry.space_group_name_H-M   'P 1'
#
loop_
_entity.id
_entity.type
_entity.pdbx_description
1 polymer ?
#
loop_
_entity_poly.entity_id
_entity_poly.type
_entity_poly.pdbx_seq_one_letter_code
_entity_poly.pdbx_strand_id
1 'polypeptide(L)'
;MRKLSLFICCLFSLAITASAQDVTSLQPIGAVVSFTKSDKAVMLNCQDNSQVHITPLAADLVRIRAAFGKSIPAKDHSWAIAKEVWDAPRWSLLESPASLVVRTDEVEVVIHRSPLLIEFRDARTHALINADEQPMAYDANGSMVERMFDPKAGTFIAAAKKFGFDEHFYGLGEKAARLDKRRSSFVNWNADTPGYTEGTDPIYQTVPFYIGLRQGTAYGIFFDNSYRSYFDFGKSSQQRMWFGAEGGELNYYFFYGPAIRKILGRYADLTGHMPLPPLWALGNQQSRWSYYPDTMVEEVVRQYRQRDLPLDVIHLDIDYMHGYRVFTWDRKRFPAPADLTRKLASLGVKVVTIVDPGIRHQPAAAGTVPPKSAKPELEPQGRYYYVFEQGLANNYFQRRKNGDLFIPRVWPGESVFVDYTLSEARSWWGNLHRAYTENGVAGIWTDMNEPSDFVDQTGKNQIDVVSHDEGEKSTHAKNRNVFALLMARATYEGLERLQPDRRPYVITRAAYAGIQRYSTMWTGDTNSTWESLALSIPMFQSLGLSGEPFVGSDVGGFIGRGNGELLVRSYQVSFLAPFCRNHKVIDGYDQEPWRFGKYYEDIIRKYLKLRYELLPFLYTTLEEAHRTGVPLFRPLLLNYQDDPNTYNLDNQFMIGTDLLVAPILSPNVTRRLVYLPSGSWYDYWTNKKYAGGTMIEVDAPLDTVPMFVRAGAIIPKGPVMNYVGEKPSAPHFVIYPDDKGEAETTLYEDDGLSPAYKQGVFRRTKVRLSGTSRRLQLNVSAAEGTFQPGPRALEFLLPITFAPARVSIDGKPVSPTRPDGIVWSKR
;
A
#
# COMPACT_ATOMS: atom_id res chain seq x y z
N MET A 1 16.37 22.07 -38.77
CA MET A 1 16.84 20.72 -39.06
C MET A 1 17.89 20.37 -37.99
N ARG A 2 17.47 19.79 -36.92
CA ARG A 2 18.35 19.15 -35.93
C ARG A 2 17.79 17.76 -35.70
N LYS A 3 18.60 16.77 -35.99
CA LYS A 3 18.28 15.35 -35.90
C LYS A 3 18.00 14.99 -34.48
N LEU A 4 16.74 14.65 -34.18
CA LEU A 4 16.33 14.00 -32.95
C LEU A 4 16.68 12.51 -33.14
N SER A 5 17.69 12.02 -32.46
CA SER A 5 18.06 10.61 -32.43
C SER A 5 16.99 9.88 -31.61
N LEU A 6 16.17 9.13 -32.31
CA LEU A 6 15.22 8.18 -31.73
C LEU A 6 16.05 7.06 -31.06
N PHE A 7 16.13 7.06 -29.74
CA PHE A 7 16.57 5.88 -29.00
C PHE A 7 15.40 4.89 -28.97
N ILE A 8 15.32 4.03 -29.97
CA ILE A 8 14.54 2.80 -29.90
C ILE A 8 15.33 1.87 -28.99
N CYS A 9 14.97 1.84 -27.70
CA CYS A 9 15.35 0.75 -26.82
C CYS A 9 14.64 -0.52 -27.30
N CYS A 10 15.32 -1.33 -28.11
CA CYS A 10 14.94 -2.73 -28.28
C CYS A 10 15.05 -3.41 -26.91
N LEU A 11 13.90 -3.58 -26.26
CA LEU A 11 13.73 -4.44 -25.10
C LEU A 11 14.01 -5.89 -25.52
N PHE A 12 15.27 -6.34 -25.39
CA PHE A 12 15.53 -7.73 -25.07
C PHE A 12 15.16 -7.91 -23.60
N SER A 13 13.91 -8.23 -23.34
CA SER A 13 13.51 -8.88 -22.10
C SER A 13 14.22 -10.24 -22.08
N LEU A 14 15.43 -10.27 -21.55
CA LEU A 14 15.96 -11.47 -20.94
C LEU A 14 15.03 -11.77 -19.76
N ALA A 15 13.97 -12.54 -20.02
CA ALA A 15 13.31 -13.29 -18.99
C ALA A 15 14.42 -14.18 -18.38
N ILE A 16 15.06 -13.68 -17.33
CA ILE A 16 15.80 -14.53 -16.41
C ILE A 16 14.71 -15.35 -15.75
N THR A 17 14.34 -16.46 -16.37
CA THR A 17 13.64 -17.52 -15.68
C THR A 17 14.52 -17.83 -14.48
N ALA A 18 14.10 -17.39 -13.29
CA ALA A 18 14.65 -17.88 -12.05
C ALA A 18 14.48 -19.39 -12.12
N SER A 19 15.54 -20.10 -12.52
CA SER A 19 15.55 -21.55 -12.48
C SER A 19 15.24 -21.87 -11.03
N ALA A 20 14.20 -22.65 -10.79
CA ALA A 20 13.79 -23.07 -9.48
C ALA A 20 15.04 -23.60 -8.76
N GLN A 21 15.54 -22.81 -7.80
CA GLN A 21 16.74 -23.18 -7.05
C GLN A 21 16.36 -24.36 -6.17
N ASP A 22 17.12 -25.41 -6.25
CA ASP A 22 16.89 -26.58 -5.42
C ASP A 22 17.46 -26.33 -4.03
N VAL A 23 16.61 -25.85 -3.11
CA VAL A 23 16.98 -25.64 -1.71
C VAL A 23 17.36 -26.93 -0.98
N THR A 24 17.15 -28.11 -1.59
CA THR A 24 17.57 -29.40 -1.03
C THR A 24 19.07 -29.60 -1.08
N SER A 25 19.81 -28.83 -1.89
CA SER A 25 21.27 -28.87 -1.94
C SER A 25 21.95 -28.07 -0.83
N LEU A 26 21.19 -27.27 -0.08
CA LEU A 26 21.70 -26.47 1.03
C LEU A 26 22.07 -27.34 2.24
N GLN A 27 23.06 -26.89 3.02
CA GLN A 27 23.42 -27.53 4.27
C GLN A 27 22.32 -27.32 5.32
N PRO A 28 21.71 -28.37 5.86
CA PRO A 28 20.74 -28.23 6.92
C PRO A 28 21.40 -27.77 8.22
N ILE A 29 20.65 -27.03 9.05
CA ILE A 29 21.04 -26.68 10.42
C ILE A 29 21.25 -27.97 11.24
N GLY A 30 22.22 -27.93 12.15
CA GLY A 30 22.53 -29.07 13.01
C GLY A 30 21.40 -29.39 13.99
N ALA A 31 21.43 -30.60 14.56
CA ALA A 31 20.54 -31.03 15.63
C ALA A 31 20.73 -30.17 16.90
N VAL A 32 19.69 -30.03 17.72
CA VAL A 32 19.75 -29.29 19.00
C VAL A 32 20.56 -30.07 20.02
N VAL A 33 21.67 -29.50 20.50
CA VAL A 33 22.53 -30.08 21.52
C VAL A 33 22.22 -29.57 22.92
N SER A 34 21.78 -28.32 23.05
CA SER A 34 21.36 -27.72 24.31
C SER A 34 20.36 -26.59 24.09
N PHE A 35 19.66 -26.20 25.14
CA PHE A 35 18.80 -25.04 25.13
C PHE A 35 18.87 -24.27 26.45
N THR A 36 18.49 -23.01 26.40
CA THR A 36 18.32 -22.13 27.55
C THR A 36 16.96 -21.47 27.49
N LYS A 37 16.23 -21.49 28.61
CA LYS A 37 14.96 -20.78 28.78
C LYS A 37 15.21 -19.48 29.52
N SER A 38 14.75 -18.36 28.99
CA SER A 38 14.60 -17.09 29.70
C SER A 38 13.11 -16.76 29.90
N ASP A 39 12.80 -15.64 30.52
CA ASP A 39 11.41 -15.18 30.65
C ASP A 39 10.77 -14.82 29.30
N LYS A 40 11.59 -14.49 28.29
CA LYS A 40 11.13 -14.01 26.98
C LYS A 40 11.25 -15.01 25.85
N ALA A 41 12.17 -15.98 25.93
CA ALA A 41 12.51 -16.83 24.78
C ALA A 41 13.08 -18.17 25.20
N VAL A 42 13.05 -19.13 24.27
CA VAL A 42 13.86 -20.35 24.27
C VAL A 42 14.99 -20.17 23.26
N MET A 43 16.24 -20.33 23.71
CA MET A 43 17.45 -20.26 22.90
C MET A 43 17.98 -21.66 22.67
N LEU A 44 18.13 -22.09 21.45
CA LEU A 44 18.63 -23.39 21.04
C LEU A 44 20.07 -23.26 20.53
N ASN A 45 20.98 -24.11 20.97
CA ASN A 45 22.32 -24.27 20.40
C ASN A 45 22.37 -25.56 19.60
N CYS A 46 22.83 -25.46 18.37
CA CYS A 46 22.87 -26.55 17.41
C CYS A 46 24.29 -27.14 17.26
N GLN A 47 24.37 -28.35 16.74
CA GLN A 47 25.60 -29.14 16.62
C GLN A 47 26.64 -28.48 15.67
N ASP A 48 26.16 -27.70 14.70
CA ASP A 48 26.96 -26.94 13.71
C ASP A 48 27.31 -25.51 14.17
N ASN A 49 27.21 -25.23 15.49
CA ASN A 49 27.34 -23.91 16.09
C ASN A 49 26.29 -22.87 15.67
N SER A 50 25.23 -23.29 14.96
CA SER A 50 24.08 -22.44 14.71
C SER A 50 23.28 -22.18 15.98
N GLN A 51 22.59 -21.04 16.03
CA GLN A 51 21.75 -20.65 17.15
C GLN A 51 20.34 -20.29 16.67
N VAL A 52 19.31 -20.76 17.39
CA VAL A 52 17.91 -20.44 17.07
C VAL A 52 17.20 -19.88 18.30
N HIS A 53 16.54 -18.74 18.15
CA HIS A 53 15.70 -18.15 19.19
C HIS A 53 14.23 -18.28 18.82
N ILE A 54 13.42 -18.70 19.78
CA ILE A 54 11.97 -18.80 19.68
C ILE A 54 11.37 -17.87 20.71
N THR A 55 10.74 -16.80 20.28
CA THR A 55 10.25 -15.72 21.12
C THR A 55 8.75 -15.53 20.95
N PRO A 56 7.91 -15.96 21.91
CA PRO A 56 6.50 -15.58 21.93
C PRO A 56 6.37 -14.07 22.22
N LEU A 57 5.81 -13.32 21.29
CA LEU A 57 5.59 -11.86 21.42
C LEU A 57 4.15 -11.55 21.86
N ALA A 58 3.19 -12.35 21.40
CA ALA A 58 1.80 -12.33 21.82
C ALA A 58 1.26 -13.76 21.82
N ALA A 59 0.04 -13.98 22.29
CA ALA A 59 -0.56 -15.31 22.29
C ALA A 59 -0.65 -15.93 20.89
N ASP A 60 -0.76 -15.10 19.87
CA ASP A 60 -0.92 -15.43 18.46
C ASP A 60 0.26 -15.01 17.57
N LEU A 61 1.37 -14.55 18.17
CA LEU A 61 2.55 -14.06 17.46
C LEU A 61 3.83 -14.65 18.05
N VAL A 62 4.58 -15.37 17.22
CA VAL A 62 5.87 -15.96 17.60
C VAL A 62 6.94 -15.56 16.61
N ARG A 63 8.09 -15.11 17.10
CA ARG A 63 9.27 -14.80 16.28
C ARG A 63 10.26 -15.94 16.33
N ILE A 64 10.77 -16.31 15.17
CA ILE A 64 11.86 -17.28 15.00
C ILE A 64 13.05 -16.53 14.39
N ARG A 65 14.21 -16.61 15.08
CA ARG A 65 15.50 -16.12 14.54
C ARG A 65 16.48 -17.26 14.48
N ALA A 66 17.17 -17.43 13.36
CA ALA A 66 18.25 -18.41 13.21
C ALA A 66 19.49 -17.77 12.59
N ALA A 67 20.64 -17.99 13.21
CA ALA A 67 21.95 -17.65 12.70
C ALA A 67 22.75 -18.93 12.47
N PHE A 68 23.28 -19.09 11.27
CA PHE A 68 23.92 -20.34 10.84
C PHE A 68 25.42 -20.31 11.09
N GLY A 69 25.96 -21.34 11.76
CA GLY A 69 27.37 -21.48 12.09
C GLY A 69 27.91 -20.42 13.08
N LYS A 70 27.03 -19.66 13.71
CA LYS A 70 27.40 -18.56 14.61
C LYS A 70 26.24 -18.21 15.57
N SER A 71 26.57 -17.43 16.59
CA SER A 71 25.56 -16.87 17.50
C SER A 71 24.73 -15.77 16.82
N ILE A 72 23.49 -15.60 17.29
CA ILE A 72 22.62 -14.51 16.87
C ILE A 72 23.23 -13.17 17.31
N PRO A 73 23.31 -12.15 16.41
CA PRO A 73 23.81 -10.83 16.75
C PRO A 73 23.07 -10.19 17.92
N ALA A 74 23.81 -9.52 18.80
CA ALA A 74 23.23 -8.85 19.96
C ALA A 74 22.36 -7.64 19.55
N LYS A 75 22.74 -6.92 18.49
CA LYS A 75 21.95 -5.83 17.96
C LYS A 75 20.78 -6.41 17.16
N ASP A 76 19.59 -6.05 17.58
CA ASP A 76 18.33 -6.45 16.95
C ASP A 76 17.67 -5.20 16.36
N HIS A 77 17.83 -4.99 15.06
CA HIS A 77 17.31 -3.82 14.36
C HIS A 77 16.60 -4.21 13.06
N SER A 78 15.43 -3.68 12.86
CA SER A 78 14.67 -3.78 11.62
C SER A 78 14.01 -2.47 11.26
N TRP A 79 14.14 -2.05 10.00
CA TRP A 79 13.46 -0.86 9.49
C TRP A 79 11.94 -1.03 9.36
N ALA A 80 11.47 -2.28 9.22
CA ALA A 80 10.05 -2.61 9.09
C ALA A 80 9.28 -2.50 10.42
N ILE A 81 9.95 -2.83 11.53
CA ILE A 81 9.30 -2.99 12.83
C ILE A 81 9.04 -1.62 13.48
N ALA A 82 7.80 -1.40 13.91
CA ALA A 82 7.38 -0.22 14.64
C ALA A 82 7.24 -0.49 16.14
N LYS A 83 6.82 -1.71 16.51
CA LYS A 83 6.64 -2.12 17.91
C LYS A 83 7.72 -3.12 18.31
N GLU A 84 8.75 -2.63 18.97
CA GLU A 84 9.87 -3.45 19.47
C GLU A 84 9.58 -4.08 20.83
N VAL A 85 8.81 -3.39 21.67
CA VAL A 85 8.49 -3.85 23.03
C VAL A 85 7.08 -4.41 23.07
N TRP A 86 6.97 -5.66 23.51
CA TRP A 86 5.72 -6.38 23.66
C TRP A 86 5.52 -6.75 25.12
N ASP A 87 4.27 -6.70 25.58
CA ASP A 87 3.87 -7.32 26.83
C ASP A 87 4.00 -8.83 26.66
N ALA A 88 4.90 -9.43 27.42
CA ALA A 88 5.16 -10.86 27.29
C ALA A 88 3.86 -11.66 27.53
N PRO A 89 3.43 -12.52 26.59
CA PRO A 89 2.27 -13.37 26.81
C PRO A 89 2.58 -14.40 27.90
N ARG A 90 1.54 -14.95 28.52
CA ARG A 90 1.72 -16.17 29.31
C ARG A 90 2.13 -17.30 28.38
N TRP A 91 3.23 -17.99 28.73
CA TRP A 91 3.69 -19.15 28.00
C TRP A 91 4.41 -20.16 28.88
N SER A 92 4.43 -21.40 28.45
CA SER A 92 5.09 -22.51 29.11
C SER A 92 6.02 -23.25 28.16
N LEU A 93 6.98 -23.95 28.72
CA LEU A 93 7.87 -24.86 28.01
C LEU A 93 7.68 -26.28 28.58
N LEU A 94 7.30 -27.19 27.69
CA LEU A 94 7.27 -28.61 27.95
C LEU A 94 8.47 -29.29 27.30
N GLU A 95 9.16 -30.17 28.01
CA GLU A 95 10.35 -30.82 27.53
C GLU A 95 10.15 -32.33 27.44
N SER A 96 10.66 -32.92 26.36
CA SER A 96 10.84 -34.35 26.19
C SER A 96 12.21 -34.66 25.59
N PRO A 97 12.67 -35.90 25.59
CA PRO A 97 13.92 -36.27 24.92
C PRO A 97 13.95 -35.92 23.44
N ALA A 98 12.81 -36.03 22.76
CA ALA A 98 12.70 -35.83 21.31
C ALA A 98 12.31 -34.39 20.92
N SER A 99 11.66 -33.63 21.80
CA SER A 99 11.09 -32.33 21.45
C SER A 99 10.97 -31.35 22.62
N LEU A 100 10.87 -30.08 22.27
CA LEU A 100 10.44 -28.97 23.14
C LEU A 100 9.11 -28.42 22.60
N VAL A 101 8.21 -28.03 23.50
CA VAL A 101 6.95 -27.38 23.11
C VAL A 101 6.83 -26.05 23.85
N VAL A 102 6.90 -24.95 23.09
CA VAL A 102 6.59 -23.61 23.59
C VAL A 102 5.11 -23.37 23.35
N ARG A 103 4.34 -23.18 24.42
CA ARG A 103 2.88 -23.06 24.37
C ARG A 103 2.43 -21.73 24.94
N THR A 104 1.69 -20.97 24.13
CA THR A 104 0.91 -19.80 24.54
C THR A 104 -0.56 -20.18 24.73
N ASP A 105 -1.44 -19.20 24.98
CA ASP A 105 -2.89 -19.45 25.06
C ASP A 105 -3.51 -19.83 23.68
N GLU A 106 -2.82 -19.53 22.55
CA GLU A 106 -3.36 -19.73 21.20
C GLU A 106 -2.49 -20.63 20.30
N VAL A 107 -1.17 -20.63 20.46
CA VAL A 107 -0.22 -21.34 19.59
C VAL A 107 0.68 -22.26 20.39
N GLU A 108 0.88 -23.48 19.88
CA GLU A 108 1.96 -24.37 20.26
C GLU A 108 3.04 -24.37 19.19
N VAL A 109 4.29 -24.12 19.59
CA VAL A 109 5.47 -24.30 18.74
C VAL A 109 6.17 -25.58 19.16
N VAL A 110 6.04 -26.63 18.37
CA VAL A 110 6.68 -27.92 18.59
C VAL A 110 8.02 -27.92 17.88
N ILE A 111 9.09 -28.11 18.63
CA ILE A 111 10.47 -28.08 18.17
C ILE A 111 11.03 -29.50 18.31
N HIS A 112 11.17 -30.22 17.20
CA HIS A 112 11.87 -31.50 17.14
C HIS A 112 13.37 -31.24 17.26
N ARG A 113 14.08 -32.05 18.05
CA ARG A 113 15.51 -31.82 18.34
C ARG A 113 16.45 -32.39 17.27
N SER A 114 16.08 -33.48 16.62
CA SER A 114 16.92 -34.16 15.62
C SER A 114 16.06 -34.94 14.62
N PRO A 115 15.95 -34.46 13.35
CA PRO A 115 16.42 -33.16 12.86
C PRO A 115 15.67 -32.00 13.52
N LEU A 116 16.29 -30.81 13.53
CA LEU A 116 15.60 -29.61 14.01
C LEU A 116 14.50 -29.20 13.03
N LEU A 117 13.25 -29.43 13.42
CA LEU A 117 12.06 -29.03 12.68
C LEU A 117 11.10 -28.29 13.59
N ILE A 118 10.42 -27.29 13.05
CA ILE A 118 9.46 -26.46 13.79
C ILE A 118 8.06 -26.67 13.21
N GLU A 119 7.09 -26.97 14.09
CA GLU A 119 5.68 -27.04 13.77
C GLU A 119 4.92 -26.00 14.58
N PHE A 120 3.91 -25.37 13.97
CA PHE A 120 2.96 -24.51 14.63
C PHE A 120 1.60 -25.19 14.68
N ARG A 121 1.02 -25.27 15.87
CA ARG A 121 -0.27 -25.93 16.12
C ARG A 121 -1.20 -24.99 16.86
N ASP A 122 -2.50 -25.16 16.68
CA ASP A 122 -3.51 -24.53 17.53
C ASP A 122 -3.39 -25.07 18.96
N ALA A 123 -3.24 -24.20 19.96
CA ALA A 123 -3.00 -24.61 21.32
C ALA A 123 -4.18 -25.31 22.00
N ARG A 124 -5.39 -25.19 21.46
CA ARG A 124 -6.62 -25.80 22.01
C ARG A 124 -6.94 -27.14 21.37
N THR A 125 -6.82 -27.21 20.05
CA THR A 125 -7.20 -28.39 19.27
C THR A 125 -6.02 -29.30 18.93
N HIS A 126 -4.79 -28.80 19.08
CA HIS A 126 -3.53 -29.41 18.62
C HIS A 126 -3.45 -29.62 17.09
N ALA A 127 -4.38 -29.04 16.33
CA ALA A 127 -4.39 -29.13 14.89
C ALA A 127 -3.16 -28.47 14.29
N LEU A 128 -2.54 -29.10 13.30
CA LEU A 128 -1.39 -28.57 12.59
C LEU A 128 -1.79 -27.38 11.72
N ILE A 129 -1.13 -26.23 11.94
CA ILE A 129 -1.32 -25.02 11.15
C ILE A 129 -0.26 -24.94 10.05
N ASN A 130 1.02 -25.02 10.45
CA ASN A 130 2.17 -24.93 9.54
C ASN A 130 3.32 -25.79 10.09
N ALA A 131 4.18 -26.35 9.23
CA ALA A 131 5.31 -27.17 9.65
C ALA A 131 6.46 -27.08 8.67
N ASP A 132 7.67 -27.23 9.17
CA ASP A 132 8.85 -27.43 8.34
C ASP A 132 8.76 -28.76 7.57
N GLU A 133 9.06 -28.72 6.28
CA GLU A 133 9.23 -29.93 5.45
C GLU A 133 10.62 -30.53 5.61
N GLN A 134 11.60 -29.65 5.75
CA GLN A 134 12.99 -30.00 6.02
C GLN A 134 13.59 -28.97 6.99
N PRO A 135 14.72 -29.26 7.64
CA PRO A 135 15.41 -28.30 8.50
C PRO A 135 15.71 -26.99 7.76
N MET A 136 15.69 -25.88 8.48
CA MET A 136 16.25 -24.62 7.99
C MET A 136 17.66 -24.87 7.45
N ALA A 137 18.04 -24.21 6.36
CA ALA A 137 19.27 -24.54 5.68
C ALA A 137 20.02 -23.31 5.17
N TYR A 138 21.30 -23.46 4.89
CA TYR A 138 22.16 -22.39 4.41
C TYR A 138 23.23 -22.90 3.43
N ASP A 139 23.73 -22.01 2.60
CA ASP A 139 24.82 -22.30 1.65
C ASP A 139 26.18 -22.11 2.34
N ALA A 140 26.66 -23.15 3.00
CA ALA A 140 27.95 -23.12 3.70
C ALA A 140 29.16 -22.87 2.78
N ASN A 141 29.04 -23.22 1.50
CA ASN A 141 30.13 -23.16 0.52
C ASN A 141 30.10 -21.91 -0.37
N GLY A 142 29.05 -21.05 -0.26
CA GLY A 142 28.90 -19.86 -1.08
C GLY A 142 28.56 -20.15 -2.55
N SER A 143 28.18 -21.37 -2.88
CA SER A 143 27.97 -21.82 -4.27
C SER A 143 26.72 -21.22 -4.92
N MET A 144 25.71 -20.87 -4.14
CA MET A 144 24.48 -20.27 -4.66
C MET A 144 24.61 -18.76 -4.90
N VAL A 145 25.39 -18.08 -4.11
CA VAL A 145 25.60 -16.62 -4.21
C VAL A 145 26.43 -16.24 -5.43
N GLU A 146 27.38 -17.07 -5.86
CA GLU A 146 28.16 -16.85 -7.08
C GLU A 146 27.31 -16.75 -8.35
N ARG A 147 26.12 -17.36 -8.33
CA ARG A 147 25.23 -17.37 -9.50
C ARG A 147 24.32 -16.15 -9.63
N MET A 148 24.16 -15.32 -8.58
CA MET A 148 23.12 -14.31 -8.61
C MET A 148 23.63 -12.86 -8.60
N PHE A 149 24.40 -12.37 -7.65
CA PHE A 149 24.78 -10.94 -7.67
C PHE A 149 26.09 -10.55 -6.99
N ASP A 150 26.43 -11.08 -5.83
CA ASP A 150 27.68 -10.74 -5.11
C ASP A 150 28.16 -11.90 -4.23
N PRO A 151 29.31 -12.53 -4.55
CA PRO A 151 29.88 -13.57 -3.70
C PRO A 151 30.19 -13.12 -2.26
N LYS A 152 30.09 -11.80 -1.98
CA LYS A 152 30.39 -11.21 -0.67
C LYS A 152 29.15 -10.69 0.05
N ALA A 153 27.95 -10.81 -0.52
CA ALA A 153 26.72 -10.28 0.08
C ALA A 153 26.29 -11.03 1.33
N GLY A 154 26.71 -12.28 1.48
CA GLY A 154 26.37 -13.11 2.63
C GLY A 154 26.17 -14.57 2.24
N THR A 155 25.75 -15.37 3.21
CA THR A 155 25.40 -16.78 3.02
C THR A 155 23.91 -16.87 2.66
N PHE A 156 23.55 -17.54 1.58
CA PHE A 156 22.14 -17.80 1.27
C PHE A 156 21.50 -18.63 2.38
N ILE A 157 20.31 -18.27 2.76
CA ILE A 157 19.55 -18.91 3.86
C ILE A 157 18.14 -19.22 3.40
N ALA A 158 17.56 -20.34 3.87
CA ALA A 158 16.22 -20.74 3.50
C ALA A 158 15.49 -21.53 4.60
N ALA A 159 14.16 -21.40 4.58
CA ALA A 159 13.22 -22.26 5.30
C ALA A 159 12.24 -22.88 4.30
N ALA A 160 12.00 -24.18 4.43
CA ALA A 160 11.06 -24.91 3.61
C ALA A 160 9.92 -25.46 4.47
N LYS A 161 8.69 -25.21 4.03
CA LYS A 161 7.47 -25.58 4.76
C LYS A 161 6.68 -26.62 3.98
N LYS A 162 5.96 -27.49 4.69
CA LYS A 162 5.01 -28.41 4.08
C LYS A 162 3.96 -27.63 3.31
N PHE A 163 3.60 -28.15 2.15
CA PHE A 163 2.64 -27.54 1.26
C PHE A 163 1.35 -28.36 1.20
N GLY A 164 0.26 -27.79 1.70
CA GLY A 164 -1.04 -28.44 1.73
C GLY A 164 -1.69 -28.53 0.33
N PHE A 165 -2.42 -29.61 0.05
CA PHE A 165 -3.09 -29.80 -1.22
C PHE A 165 -4.08 -28.67 -1.57
N ASP A 166 -4.78 -28.14 -0.57
CA ASP A 166 -5.81 -27.12 -0.64
C ASP A 166 -5.36 -25.79 0.01
N GLU A 167 -4.05 -25.53 0.04
CA GLU A 167 -3.49 -24.33 0.65
C GLU A 167 -3.31 -23.22 -0.37
N HIS A 168 -3.78 -22.03 -0.06
CA HIS A 168 -3.76 -20.81 -0.86
C HIS A 168 -2.84 -19.76 -0.24
N PHE A 169 -2.22 -18.91 -1.04
CA PHE A 169 -1.27 -17.92 -0.57
C PHE A 169 -1.57 -16.53 -1.11
N TYR A 170 -1.54 -15.52 -0.25
CA TYR A 170 -1.87 -14.13 -0.56
C TYR A 170 -0.82 -13.18 0.00
N GLY A 171 -0.77 -11.94 -0.54
CA GLY A 171 0.17 -10.94 -0.05
C GLY A 171 1.40 -10.76 -0.94
N LEU A 172 2.59 -10.64 -0.36
CA LEU A 172 3.87 -10.25 -0.96
C LEU A 172 3.91 -8.83 -1.56
N GLY A 173 2.99 -7.95 -1.14
CA GLY A 173 2.96 -6.58 -1.61
C GLY A 173 2.62 -6.48 -3.09
N GLU A 174 3.39 -5.69 -3.82
CA GLU A 174 3.21 -5.48 -5.24
C GLU A 174 3.81 -6.62 -6.07
N LYS A 175 2.94 -7.41 -6.67
CA LYS A 175 3.32 -8.46 -7.62
C LYS A 175 2.40 -8.42 -8.84
N ALA A 176 2.97 -8.38 -10.03
CA ALA A 176 2.23 -8.43 -11.29
C ALA A 176 1.67 -9.85 -11.53
N ALA A 177 0.74 -10.30 -10.69
CA ALA A 177 0.23 -11.66 -10.63
C ALA A 177 -1.20 -11.70 -10.11
N ARG A 178 -1.85 -12.86 -10.29
CA ARG A 178 -3.18 -13.17 -9.73
C ARG A 178 -3.18 -13.03 -8.20
N LEU A 179 -4.37 -12.95 -7.61
CA LEU A 179 -4.54 -12.79 -6.16
C LEU A 179 -3.95 -13.96 -5.39
N ASP A 180 -4.29 -15.19 -5.74
CA ASP A 180 -3.70 -16.40 -5.17
C ASP A 180 -2.33 -16.69 -5.81
N LYS A 181 -1.31 -16.73 -4.96
CA LYS A 181 0.09 -16.96 -5.37
C LYS A 181 0.46 -18.45 -5.46
N ARG A 182 -0.47 -19.35 -5.20
CA ARG A 182 -0.26 -20.80 -5.31
C ARG A 182 0.35 -21.18 -6.66
N ARG A 183 1.34 -22.08 -6.66
CA ARG A 183 2.09 -22.54 -7.85
C ARG A 183 2.90 -21.45 -8.57
N SER A 184 3.21 -20.36 -7.84
CA SER A 184 4.04 -19.28 -8.35
C SER A 184 5.30 -19.12 -7.51
N SER A 185 6.30 -18.46 -8.06
CA SER A 185 7.52 -18.05 -7.34
C SER A 185 7.79 -16.57 -7.61
N PHE A 186 8.36 -15.88 -6.60
CA PHE A 186 8.59 -14.44 -6.64
C PHE A 186 9.94 -14.06 -6.06
N VAL A 187 10.50 -12.98 -6.61
CA VAL A 187 11.69 -12.31 -6.14
C VAL A 187 11.29 -10.99 -5.46
N ASN A 188 11.75 -10.77 -4.27
CA ASN A 188 11.61 -9.51 -3.55
C ASN A 188 12.89 -8.68 -3.70
N TRP A 189 12.85 -7.73 -4.62
CA TRP A 189 13.92 -6.80 -4.94
C TRP A 189 13.31 -5.58 -5.62
N ASN A 190 13.46 -4.40 -5.07
CA ASN A 190 12.91 -3.19 -5.66
C ASN A 190 13.61 -2.91 -7.01
N ALA A 191 12.82 -2.90 -8.07
CA ALA A 191 13.31 -2.75 -9.44
C ALA A 191 12.44 -1.75 -10.23
N ASP A 192 13.08 -0.85 -10.97
CA ASP A 192 12.41 0.04 -11.91
C ASP A 192 12.01 -0.77 -13.16
N THR A 193 10.72 -1.04 -13.29
CA THR A 193 10.20 -1.95 -14.34
C THR A 193 8.96 -1.34 -15.01
N PRO A 194 9.12 -0.24 -15.78
CA PRO A 194 8.01 0.43 -16.43
C PRO A 194 7.37 -0.48 -17.48
N GLY A 195 6.05 -0.39 -17.61
CA GLY A 195 5.29 -1.16 -18.59
C GLY A 195 5.21 -2.67 -18.30
N TYR A 196 5.30 -3.06 -17.06
CA TYR A 196 5.17 -4.46 -16.64
C TYR A 196 3.83 -5.08 -17.06
N THR A 197 3.83 -6.39 -17.20
CA THR A 197 2.67 -7.22 -17.53
C THR A 197 2.55 -8.37 -16.53
N GLU A 198 1.46 -9.14 -16.58
CA GLU A 198 1.29 -10.32 -15.71
C GLU A 198 2.51 -11.25 -15.82
N GLY A 199 3.04 -11.65 -14.69
CA GLY A 199 4.23 -12.50 -14.57
C GLY A 199 5.57 -11.75 -14.55
N THR A 200 5.58 -10.43 -14.76
CA THR A 200 6.80 -9.63 -14.58
C THR A 200 7.19 -9.59 -13.10
N ASP A 201 8.43 -9.98 -12.78
CA ASP A 201 8.97 -10.00 -11.42
C ASP A 201 10.52 -9.97 -11.47
N PRO A 202 11.22 -9.18 -10.64
CA PRO A 202 10.67 -8.25 -9.65
C PRO A 202 10.13 -6.94 -10.25
N ILE A 203 9.35 -6.21 -9.44
CA ILE A 203 8.86 -4.86 -9.73
C ILE A 203 9.14 -3.91 -8.55
N TYR A 204 8.48 -2.76 -8.47
CA TYR A 204 8.88 -1.61 -7.64
C TYR A 204 8.96 -1.86 -6.13
N GLN A 205 8.17 -2.79 -5.55
CA GLN A 205 8.00 -2.88 -4.10
C GLN A 205 8.32 -4.26 -3.54
N THR A 206 8.84 -4.26 -2.31
CA THR A 206 9.16 -5.48 -1.57
C THR A 206 8.44 -5.51 -0.23
N VAL A 207 7.50 -6.44 -0.06
CA VAL A 207 6.86 -6.73 1.23
C VAL A 207 6.92 -8.24 1.47
N PRO A 208 7.91 -8.75 2.21
CA PRO A 208 8.12 -10.19 2.41
C PRO A 208 7.17 -10.78 3.47
N PHE A 209 5.87 -10.50 3.30
CA PHE A 209 4.78 -10.96 4.15
C PHE A 209 3.73 -11.67 3.31
N TYR A 210 3.37 -12.88 3.71
CA TYR A 210 2.29 -13.62 3.09
C TYR A 210 1.32 -14.22 4.10
N ILE A 211 0.12 -14.48 3.64
CA ILE A 211 -0.95 -15.17 4.38
C ILE A 211 -1.18 -16.52 3.70
N GLY A 212 -1.07 -17.60 4.46
CA GLY A 212 -1.52 -18.94 4.07
C GLY A 212 -2.95 -19.15 4.54
N LEU A 213 -3.80 -19.71 3.68
CA LEU A 213 -5.19 -20.07 3.99
C LEU A 213 -5.45 -21.51 3.60
N ARG A 214 -5.92 -22.32 4.55
CA ARG A 214 -6.26 -23.72 4.35
C ARG A 214 -7.51 -24.07 5.13
N GLN A 215 -8.54 -24.58 4.43
CA GLN A 215 -9.81 -25.02 5.04
C GLN A 215 -10.41 -23.98 6.02
N GLY A 216 -10.47 -22.72 5.58
CA GLY A 216 -10.99 -21.62 6.39
C GLY A 216 -10.08 -21.16 7.54
N THR A 217 -8.91 -21.78 7.74
CA THR A 217 -7.93 -21.38 8.78
C THR A 217 -6.76 -20.67 8.16
N ALA A 218 -6.50 -19.43 8.59
CA ALA A 218 -5.40 -18.60 8.11
C ALA A 218 -4.24 -18.50 9.11
N TYR A 219 -3.03 -18.37 8.56
CA TYR A 219 -1.82 -17.97 9.27
C TYR A 219 -1.04 -16.95 8.42
N GLY A 220 -0.13 -16.21 9.02
CA GLY A 220 0.78 -15.31 8.32
C GLY A 220 2.23 -15.63 8.58
N ILE A 221 3.11 -15.35 7.63
CA ILE A 221 4.56 -15.32 7.84
C ILE A 221 5.11 -14.02 7.28
N PHE A 222 5.79 -13.26 8.13
CA PHE A 222 6.59 -12.10 7.75
C PHE A 222 8.06 -12.47 7.86
N PHE A 223 8.75 -12.51 6.72
CA PHE A 223 10.19 -12.76 6.65
C PHE A 223 10.94 -11.43 6.73
N ASP A 224 11.31 -11.03 7.93
CA ASP A 224 11.98 -9.75 8.22
C ASP A 224 13.45 -9.81 7.83
N ASN A 225 13.69 -9.74 6.52
CA ASN A 225 15.00 -9.73 5.93
C ASN A 225 15.00 -8.79 4.70
N SER A 226 15.81 -7.75 4.75
CA SER A 226 15.87 -6.70 3.72
C SER A 226 16.77 -7.02 2.52
N TYR A 227 17.52 -8.10 2.54
CA TYR A 227 18.27 -8.59 1.39
C TYR A 227 17.32 -9.01 0.26
N ARG A 228 17.85 -9.22 -0.92
CA ARG A 228 17.12 -9.88 -2.00
C ARG A 228 16.61 -11.23 -1.49
N SER A 229 15.31 -11.43 -1.57
CA SER A 229 14.65 -12.62 -1.04
C SER A 229 13.71 -13.27 -2.05
N TYR A 230 13.42 -14.53 -1.83
CA TYR A 230 12.70 -15.41 -2.73
C TYR A 230 11.59 -16.13 -2.01
N PHE A 231 10.47 -16.31 -2.71
CA PHE A 231 9.34 -17.10 -2.23
C PHE A 231 8.88 -18.04 -3.34
N ASP A 232 8.80 -19.32 -3.04
CA ASP A 232 8.26 -20.34 -3.93
C ASP A 232 7.03 -21.00 -3.27
N PHE A 233 5.88 -20.76 -3.82
CA PHE A 233 4.62 -21.31 -3.30
C PHE A 233 4.23 -22.60 -4.03
N GLY A 234 5.15 -23.54 -4.14
CA GLY A 234 4.93 -24.83 -4.75
C GLY A 234 5.07 -24.83 -6.28
N LYS A 235 5.81 -23.88 -6.88
CA LYS A 235 6.19 -23.90 -8.30
C LYS A 235 7.24 -24.96 -8.59
N SER A 236 8.29 -25.02 -7.75
CA SER A 236 9.38 -25.98 -7.90
C SER A 236 9.05 -27.38 -7.34
N SER A 237 8.09 -27.49 -6.42
CA SER A 237 7.69 -28.75 -5.78
C SER A 237 6.20 -28.76 -5.49
N GLN A 238 5.57 -29.93 -5.63
CA GLN A 238 4.15 -30.09 -5.29
C GLN A 238 3.89 -30.30 -3.78
N GLN A 239 4.94 -30.58 -3.01
CA GLN A 239 4.86 -30.94 -1.59
C GLN A 239 5.47 -29.90 -0.66
N ARG A 240 6.13 -28.88 -1.23
CA ARG A 240 6.92 -27.92 -0.47
C ARG A 240 6.76 -26.52 -1.02
N MET A 241 6.62 -25.56 -0.11
CA MET A 241 6.89 -24.16 -0.37
C MET A 241 8.16 -23.76 0.38
N TRP A 242 8.86 -22.74 -0.08
CA TRP A 242 10.04 -22.24 0.62
C TRP A 242 10.20 -20.73 0.45
N PHE A 243 10.92 -20.13 1.40
CA PHE A 243 11.39 -18.75 1.31
C PHE A 243 12.84 -18.67 1.80
N GLY A 244 13.57 -17.68 1.26
CA GLY A 244 14.98 -17.50 1.61
C GLY A 244 15.53 -16.16 1.12
N ALA A 245 16.77 -15.84 1.49
CA ALA A 245 17.44 -14.60 1.13
C ALA A 245 18.94 -14.79 0.87
N GLU A 246 19.52 -13.85 0.13
CA GLU A 246 20.95 -13.85 -0.23
C GLU A 246 21.89 -13.47 0.92
N GLY A 247 21.37 -13.21 2.11
CA GLY A 247 22.16 -12.84 3.27
C GLY A 247 21.33 -12.58 4.52
N GLY A 248 22.00 -12.17 5.58
CA GLY A 248 21.34 -11.82 6.85
C GLY A 248 21.04 -13.02 7.75
N GLU A 249 20.02 -12.91 8.56
CA GLU A 249 19.49 -13.94 9.44
C GLU A 249 18.20 -14.53 8.85
N LEU A 250 17.91 -15.78 9.15
CA LEU A 250 16.58 -16.32 8.94
C LEU A 250 15.68 -15.83 10.09
N ASN A 251 15.12 -14.66 9.92
CA ASN A 251 14.29 -13.96 10.89
C ASN A 251 12.86 -13.86 10.35
N TYR A 252 11.92 -14.61 10.96
CA TYR A 252 10.53 -14.52 10.56
C TYR A 252 9.58 -14.51 11.75
N TYR A 253 8.42 -13.87 11.53
CA TYR A 253 7.32 -13.83 12.48
C TYR A 253 6.19 -14.72 11.97
N PHE A 254 5.72 -15.61 12.84
CA PHE A 254 4.55 -16.44 12.60
C PHE A 254 3.33 -15.83 13.29
N PHE A 255 2.27 -15.61 12.53
CA PHE A 255 0.99 -15.06 13.00
C PHE A 255 -0.08 -16.15 12.93
N TYR A 256 -0.82 -16.36 14.01
CA TYR A 256 -1.97 -17.24 14.00
C TYR A 256 -3.26 -16.45 13.91
N GLY A 257 -4.12 -16.76 12.88
CA GLY A 257 -5.43 -16.16 12.76
C GLY A 257 -6.42 -16.65 13.84
N PRO A 258 -7.26 -17.66 13.59
CA PRO A 258 -7.51 -18.30 12.29
C PRO A 258 -8.13 -17.38 11.24
N ALA A 259 -8.63 -16.18 11.63
CA ALA A 259 -9.19 -15.19 10.73
C ALA A 259 -8.10 -14.30 10.10
N ILE A 260 -8.17 -14.06 8.79
CA ILE A 260 -7.25 -13.17 8.07
C ILE A 260 -7.24 -11.76 8.69
N ARG A 261 -8.41 -11.24 9.09
CA ARG A 261 -8.53 -9.92 9.73
C ARG A 261 -7.67 -9.80 11.00
N LYS A 262 -7.58 -10.86 11.80
CA LYS A 262 -6.76 -10.87 13.01
C LYS A 262 -5.27 -10.82 12.68
N ILE A 263 -4.84 -11.54 11.63
CA ILE A 263 -3.46 -11.52 11.14
C ILE A 263 -3.08 -10.11 10.67
N LEU A 264 -3.93 -9.46 9.88
CA LEU A 264 -3.69 -8.09 9.39
C LEU A 264 -3.58 -7.09 10.56
N GLY A 265 -4.46 -7.20 11.57
CA GLY A 265 -4.37 -6.37 12.77
C GLY A 265 -3.06 -6.57 13.51
N ARG A 266 -2.66 -7.82 13.73
CA ARG A 266 -1.40 -8.14 14.40
C ARG A 266 -0.17 -7.73 13.58
N TYR A 267 -0.25 -7.83 12.26
CA TYR A 267 0.80 -7.34 11.36
C TYR A 267 0.91 -5.81 11.41
N ALA A 268 -0.21 -5.09 11.45
CA ALA A 268 -0.23 -3.65 11.64
C ALA A 268 0.29 -3.23 13.03
N ASP A 269 -0.02 -3.98 14.10
CA ASP A 269 0.60 -3.76 15.42
C ASP A 269 2.13 -3.87 15.36
N LEU A 270 2.66 -4.86 14.63
CA LEU A 270 4.10 -5.09 14.51
C LEU A 270 4.79 -4.04 13.64
N THR A 271 4.25 -3.76 12.45
CA THR A 271 4.89 -2.91 11.43
C THR A 271 4.42 -1.46 11.46
N GLY A 272 3.45 -1.14 12.29
CA GLY A 272 2.86 0.18 12.45
C GLY A 272 1.60 0.39 11.61
N HIS A 273 0.64 1.08 12.21
CA HIS A 273 -0.60 1.46 11.56
C HIS A 273 -0.42 2.64 10.61
N MET A 274 -1.17 2.67 9.51
CA MET A 274 -1.23 3.81 8.62
C MET A 274 -1.85 5.03 9.36
N PRO A 275 -1.23 6.22 9.38
CA PRO A 275 -1.89 7.41 9.87
C PRO A 275 -3.03 7.82 8.93
N LEU A 276 -4.08 8.47 9.46
CA LEU A 276 -5.12 9.02 8.59
C LEU A 276 -4.54 10.12 7.69
N PRO A 277 -4.66 9.98 6.36
CA PRO A 277 -4.25 11.03 5.43
C PRO A 277 -5.21 12.23 5.51
N PRO A 278 -4.86 13.38 4.93
CA PRO A 278 -5.84 14.46 4.77
C PRO A 278 -6.99 14.00 3.89
N LEU A 279 -8.21 14.41 4.20
CA LEU A 279 -9.43 13.95 3.51
C LEU A 279 -9.41 14.24 2.00
N TRP A 280 -8.82 15.38 1.60
CA TRP A 280 -8.67 15.72 0.18
C TRP A 280 -7.81 14.72 -0.62
N ALA A 281 -6.96 13.93 0.04
CA ALA A 281 -6.20 12.87 -0.63
C ALA A 281 -7.10 11.74 -1.18
N LEU A 282 -8.31 11.59 -0.63
CA LEU A 282 -9.35 10.73 -1.19
C LEU A 282 -10.10 11.38 -2.38
N GLY A 283 -9.86 12.65 -2.70
CA GLY A 283 -10.44 13.29 -3.87
C GLY A 283 -9.88 12.75 -5.20
N ASN A 284 -10.42 13.24 -6.31
CA ASN A 284 -9.88 12.98 -7.63
C ASN A 284 -8.58 13.78 -7.82
N GLN A 285 -7.58 13.17 -8.45
CA GLN A 285 -6.27 13.74 -8.68
C GLN A 285 -5.92 13.69 -10.16
N GLN A 286 -5.32 14.77 -10.69
CA GLN A 286 -4.88 14.86 -12.07
C GLN A 286 -3.38 15.08 -12.14
N SER A 287 -2.72 14.39 -13.06
CA SER A 287 -1.31 14.45 -13.33
C SER A 287 -1.03 14.25 -14.81
N ARG A 288 0.13 14.68 -15.25
CA ARG A 288 0.75 14.37 -16.54
C ARG A 288 2.25 14.64 -16.45
N TRP A 289 3.05 13.90 -17.12
CA TRP A 289 4.41 14.24 -17.47
C TRP A 289 4.42 15.04 -18.77
N SER A 290 4.50 16.40 -18.76
CA SER A 290 4.26 17.30 -17.62
C SER A 290 3.31 18.43 -18.05
N TYR A 291 2.64 19.04 -17.06
CA TYR A 291 1.96 20.30 -17.25
C TYR A 291 2.93 21.46 -17.00
N TYR A 292 3.35 22.16 -18.06
CA TYR A 292 4.12 23.40 -18.01
C TYR A 292 3.90 24.25 -19.25
N PRO A 293 4.01 25.59 -19.16
CA PRO A 293 4.30 26.40 -17.97
C PRO A 293 3.12 26.41 -16.97
N ASP A 294 3.23 27.22 -15.91
CA ASP A 294 2.21 27.42 -14.87
C ASP A 294 0.82 27.74 -15.42
N THR A 295 0.75 28.51 -16.52
CA THR A 295 -0.52 28.82 -17.20
C THR A 295 -1.23 27.57 -17.75
N MET A 296 -0.51 26.53 -18.14
CA MET A 296 -1.12 25.26 -18.53
C MET A 296 -1.73 24.54 -17.33
N VAL A 297 -1.08 24.59 -16.18
CA VAL A 297 -1.60 24.03 -14.92
C VAL A 297 -2.92 24.73 -14.54
N GLU A 298 -2.94 26.07 -14.61
CA GLU A 298 -4.14 26.86 -14.38
C GLU A 298 -5.27 26.52 -15.36
N GLU A 299 -4.93 26.33 -16.63
CA GLU A 299 -5.91 25.98 -17.66
C GLU A 299 -6.56 24.62 -17.41
N VAL A 300 -5.77 23.59 -17.05
CA VAL A 300 -6.30 22.27 -16.71
C VAL A 300 -7.28 22.36 -15.53
N VAL A 301 -6.93 23.07 -14.47
CA VAL A 301 -7.81 23.25 -13.30
C VAL A 301 -9.07 24.04 -13.69
N ARG A 302 -8.94 25.08 -14.51
CA ARG A 302 -10.07 25.85 -15.03
C ARG A 302 -11.03 24.97 -15.84
N GLN A 303 -10.52 24.08 -16.69
CA GLN A 303 -11.32 23.15 -17.48
C GLN A 303 -12.11 22.19 -16.58
N TYR A 304 -11.50 21.65 -15.51
CA TYR A 304 -12.20 20.83 -14.51
C TYR A 304 -13.39 21.59 -13.92
N ARG A 305 -13.19 22.82 -13.47
CA ARG A 305 -14.26 23.64 -12.86
C ARG A 305 -15.36 24.02 -13.85
N GLN A 306 -15.00 24.44 -15.07
CA GLN A 306 -15.98 24.81 -16.12
C GLN A 306 -16.83 23.64 -16.58
N ARG A 307 -16.28 22.43 -16.54
CA ARG A 307 -16.96 21.19 -16.95
C ARG A 307 -17.70 20.51 -15.80
N ASP A 308 -17.72 21.13 -14.61
CA ASP A 308 -18.33 20.54 -13.41
C ASP A 308 -17.77 19.14 -13.08
N LEU A 309 -16.44 18.98 -13.23
CA LEU A 309 -15.69 17.77 -12.89
C LEU A 309 -14.98 17.94 -11.56
N PRO A 310 -15.13 17.00 -10.61
CA PRO A 310 -14.43 17.05 -9.35
C PRO A 310 -12.90 16.92 -9.49
N LEU A 311 -12.16 17.74 -8.71
CA LEU A 311 -10.70 17.71 -8.63
C LEU A 311 -10.22 18.30 -7.30
N ASP A 312 -9.41 17.57 -6.56
CA ASP A 312 -8.74 18.03 -5.32
C ASP A 312 -7.27 18.32 -5.51
N VAL A 313 -6.60 17.56 -6.36
CA VAL A 313 -5.13 17.61 -6.49
C VAL A 313 -4.70 17.71 -7.95
N ILE A 314 -3.76 18.60 -8.21
CA ILE A 314 -2.95 18.59 -9.42
C ILE A 314 -1.50 18.29 -9.08
N HIS A 315 -0.89 17.37 -9.82
CA HIS A 315 0.50 17.01 -9.64
C HIS A 315 1.39 17.78 -10.60
N LEU A 316 2.55 18.22 -10.13
CA LEU A 316 3.64 18.74 -10.95
C LEU A 316 4.72 17.68 -11.07
N ASP A 317 4.92 17.18 -12.26
CA ASP A 317 5.97 16.23 -12.63
C ASP A 317 7.30 16.97 -12.90
N ILE A 318 8.38 16.27 -13.17
CA ILE A 318 9.79 16.69 -13.11
C ILE A 318 10.11 18.04 -13.78
N ASP A 319 9.32 18.49 -14.75
CA ASP A 319 9.59 19.72 -15.54
C ASP A 319 9.35 21.04 -14.81
N TYR A 320 8.81 21.01 -13.55
CA TYR A 320 8.74 22.22 -12.74
C TYR A 320 10.13 22.56 -12.15
N MET A 321 11.04 21.57 -12.06
CA MET A 321 12.38 21.73 -11.52
C MET A 321 13.34 22.37 -12.52
N HIS A 322 14.29 23.15 -12.03
CA HIS A 322 15.33 23.73 -12.86
C HIS A 322 16.37 22.65 -13.26
N GLY A 323 16.23 22.15 -14.51
CA GLY A 323 17.09 21.08 -15.04
C GLY A 323 17.04 19.82 -14.20
N TYR A 324 15.84 19.45 -13.73
CA TYR A 324 15.53 18.27 -12.92
C TYR A 324 16.25 18.19 -11.56
N ARG A 325 16.81 19.34 -11.07
CA ARG A 325 17.43 19.42 -9.75
C ARG A 325 16.36 19.49 -8.69
N VAL A 326 16.33 18.54 -7.80
CA VAL A 326 15.37 18.51 -6.66
C VAL A 326 15.54 19.74 -5.77
N PHE A 327 14.46 20.18 -5.16
CA PHE A 327 14.37 21.39 -4.31
C PHE A 327 14.66 22.72 -5.04
N THR A 328 14.41 22.75 -6.37
CA THR A 328 14.49 23.97 -7.18
C THR A 328 13.20 24.19 -7.98
N TRP A 329 12.99 25.43 -8.42
CA TRP A 329 11.93 25.81 -9.35
C TRP A 329 12.51 26.37 -10.65
N ASP A 330 12.02 25.94 -11.79
CA ASP A 330 12.31 26.59 -13.07
C ASP A 330 11.55 27.90 -13.17
N ARG A 331 12.22 29.03 -12.86
CA ARG A 331 11.60 30.36 -12.85
C ARG A 331 11.17 30.88 -14.21
N LYS A 332 11.54 30.23 -15.30
CA LYS A 332 11.01 30.55 -16.63
C LYS A 332 9.63 29.90 -16.85
N ARG A 333 9.46 28.67 -16.35
CA ARG A 333 8.23 27.92 -16.47
C ARG A 333 7.26 28.20 -15.31
N PHE A 334 7.78 28.46 -14.14
CA PHE A 334 7.04 28.71 -12.89
C PHE A 334 7.64 29.95 -12.20
N PRO A 335 7.34 31.17 -12.69
CA PRO A 335 7.95 32.40 -12.18
C PRO A 335 7.59 32.69 -10.73
N ALA A 336 6.37 32.40 -10.32
CA ALA A 336 5.82 32.70 -9.00
C ALA A 336 5.04 31.47 -8.42
N PRO A 337 5.73 30.39 -7.95
CA PRO A 337 5.06 29.17 -7.50
C PRO A 337 4.06 29.40 -6.35
N ALA A 338 4.38 30.30 -5.41
CA ALA A 338 3.49 30.63 -4.30
C ALA A 338 2.18 31.30 -4.76
N ASP A 339 2.22 32.08 -5.84
CA ASP A 339 1.02 32.70 -6.39
C ASP A 339 0.18 31.66 -7.14
N LEU A 340 0.81 30.78 -7.89
CA LEU A 340 0.16 29.65 -8.54
C LEU A 340 -0.59 28.79 -7.49
N THR A 341 0.10 28.31 -6.47
CA THR A 341 -0.51 27.43 -5.46
C THR A 341 -1.65 28.13 -4.70
N ARG A 342 -1.49 29.42 -4.39
CA ARG A 342 -2.56 30.23 -3.76
C ARG A 342 -3.78 30.36 -4.67
N LYS A 343 -3.58 30.61 -5.98
CA LYS A 343 -4.65 30.71 -6.96
C LYS A 343 -5.39 29.38 -7.09
N LEU A 344 -4.66 28.25 -7.21
CA LEU A 344 -5.27 26.93 -7.28
C LEU A 344 -6.00 26.57 -5.98
N ALA A 345 -5.47 26.92 -4.83
CA ALA A 345 -6.13 26.72 -3.53
C ALA A 345 -7.45 27.49 -3.42
N SER A 346 -7.56 28.71 -4.02
CA SER A 346 -8.82 29.46 -4.07
C SER A 346 -9.88 28.76 -4.94
N LEU A 347 -9.48 27.86 -5.82
CA LEU A 347 -10.34 26.97 -6.60
C LEU A 347 -10.53 25.60 -5.93
N GLY A 348 -10.07 25.39 -4.69
CA GLY A 348 -10.19 24.15 -3.96
C GLY A 348 -9.15 23.08 -4.37
N VAL A 349 -8.12 23.41 -5.15
CA VAL A 349 -7.14 22.44 -5.65
C VAL A 349 -5.79 22.58 -4.93
N LYS A 350 -5.25 21.46 -4.47
CA LYS A 350 -3.93 21.33 -3.84
C LYS A 350 -2.89 20.96 -4.88
N VAL A 351 -1.65 21.40 -4.66
CA VAL A 351 -0.52 21.04 -5.51
C VAL A 351 0.33 20.00 -4.79
N VAL A 352 0.67 18.91 -5.49
CA VAL A 352 1.63 17.89 -5.09
C VAL A 352 2.77 17.91 -6.10
N THR A 353 4.03 17.89 -5.62
CA THR A 353 5.20 17.90 -6.50
C THR A 353 5.97 16.60 -6.41
N ILE A 354 6.50 16.14 -7.56
CA ILE A 354 7.44 15.02 -7.59
C ILE A 354 8.79 15.42 -7.01
N VAL A 355 9.43 14.52 -6.28
CA VAL A 355 10.80 14.66 -5.74
C VAL A 355 11.50 13.32 -5.86
N ASP A 356 12.45 13.21 -6.78
CA ASP A 356 13.26 12.03 -6.99
C ASP A 356 14.46 11.97 -6.02
N PRO A 357 15.08 10.80 -5.79
CA PRO A 357 16.24 10.69 -4.91
C PRO A 357 17.53 11.27 -5.51
N GLY A 358 17.58 11.48 -6.82
CA GLY A 358 18.77 11.89 -7.55
C GLY A 358 19.12 13.36 -7.38
N ILE A 359 20.14 13.65 -6.58
CA ILE A 359 20.74 14.99 -6.44
C ILE A 359 21.82 15.13 -7.51
N ARG A 360 21.70 16.11 -8.42
CA ARG A 360 22.70 16.30 -9.47
C ARG A 360 24.11 16.42 -8.89
N HIS A 361 25.04 15.62 -9.39
CA HIS A 361 26.45 15.73 -9.10
C HIS A 361 26.99 17.00 -9.78
N GLN A 362 27.13 18.07 -9.00
CA GLN A 362 27.54 19.39 -9.50
C GLN A 362 28.45 20.08 -8.48
N PRO A 363 29.72 19.66 -8.38
CA PRO A 363 30.66 20.34 -7.49
C PRO A 363 30.87 21.79 -7.94
N ALA A 364 30.87 22.71 -6.99
CA ALA A 364 31.20 24.11 -7.26
C ALA A 364 32.63 24.25 -7.78
N ALA A 365 32.83 25.17 -8.72
CA ALA A 365 34.18 25.48 -9.17
C ALA A 365 35.03 26.05 -8.01
N ALA A 366 36.32 25.75 -8.01
CA ALA A 366 37.25 26.26 -6.98
C ALA A 366 37.16 27.79 -6.86
N GLY A 367 37.01 28.27 -5.65
CA GLY A 367 36.85 29.71 -5.35
C GLY A 367 35.42 30.24 -5.50
N THR A 368 34.41 29.39 -5.78
CA THR A 368 33.01 29.80 -5.76
C THR A 368 32.60 30.17 -4.34
N VAL A 369 32.17 31.41 -4.13
CA VAL A 369 31.65 31.87 -2.83
C VAL A 369 30.17 31.44 -2.76
N PRO A 370 29.74 30.70 -1.72
CA PRO A 370 28.35 30.40 -1.50
C PRO A 370 27.50 31.67 -1.46
N PRO A 371 26.31 31.69 -2.08
CA PRO A 371 25.42 32.84 -1.98
C PRO A 371 25.07 33.12 -0.51
N LYS A 372 25.00 34.42 -0.15
CA LYS A 372 24.74 34.86 1.23
C LYS A 372 23.34 34.46 1.74
N SER A 373 22.39 34.24 0.85
CA SER A 373 21.06 33.73 1.17
C SER A 373 20.95 32.26 0.74
N ALA A 374 21.10 31.37 1.69
CA ALA A 374 20.98 29.93 1.45
C ALA A 374 19.49 29.48 1.41
N LYS A 375 18.73 30.05 0.50
CA LYS A 375 17.41 29.47 0.17
C LYS A 375 17.59 28.62 -1.07
N PRO A 376 17.43 27.31 -0.99
CA PRO A 376 17.62 26.37 -2.12
C PRO A 376 16.85 26.78 -3.38
N GLU A 377 15.65 27.35 -3.21
CA GLU A 377 14.76 27.80 -4.28
C GLU A 377 15.18 29.10 -4.97
N LEU A 378 16.17 29.82 -4.42
CA LEU A 378 16.59 31.12 -4.93
C LEU A 378 17.88 31.08 -5.76
N GLU A 379 18.46 29.90 -5.94
CA GLU A 379 19.71 29.79 -6.73
C GLU A 379 19.46 30.05 -8.21
N PRO A 380 20.04 31.14 -8.76
CA PRO A 380 19.99 31.35 -10.18
C PRO A 380 21.04 30.48 -10.88
N GLN A 381 20.55 29.57 -11.69
CA GLN A 381 21.21 29.18 -12.92
C GLN A 381 22.74 28.92 -12.89
N GLY A 382 23.14 27.79 -12.29
CA GLY A 382 24.19 27.12 -13.01
C GLY A 382 25.59 26.98 -12.37
N ARG A 383 25.96 27.67 -11.31
CA ARG A 383 27.34 27.55 -10.75
C ARG A 383 27.41 26.98 -9.35
N TYR A 384 26.35 27.03 -8.59
CA TYR A 384 26.28 26.54 -7.21
C TYR A 384 24.99 25.82 -6.98
N TYR A 385 25.03 24.54 -6.63
CA TYR A 385 23.84 23.75 -6.27
C TYR A 385 23.90 23.44 -4.79
N TYR A 386 23.22 24.27 -4.01
CA TYR A 386 23.23 24.26 -2.55
C TYR A 386 23.01 22.88 -1.94
N VAL A 387 22.02 22.11 -2.49
CA VAL A 387 21.67 20.77 -1.98
C VAL A 387 22.86 19.81 -2.11
N PHE A 388 23.57 19.83 -3.25
CA PHE A 388 24.76 19.01 -3.45
C PHE A 388 25.91 19.42 -2.51
N GLU A 389 26.20 20.69 -2.43
CA GLU A 389 27.32 21.19 -1.61
C GLU A 389 27.11 20.92 -0.12
N GLN A 390 25.88 21.11 0.36
CA GLN A 390 25.52 20.82 1.75
C GLN A 390 25.63 19.33 2.08
N GLY A 391 25.07 18.48 1.22
CA GLY A 391 25.14 17.03 1.40
C GLY A 391 26.58 16.51 1.35
N LEU A 392 27.42 17.06 0.46
CA LEU A 392 28.84 16.71 0.35
C LEU A 392 29.61 17.12 1.60
N ALA A 393 29.44 18.37 2.06
CA ALA A 393 30.13 18.92 3.24
C ALA A 393 29.81 18.15 4.52
N ASN A 394 28.59 17.62 4.64
CA ASN A 394 28.13 16.84 5.80
C ASN A 394 28.26 15.32 5.62
N ASN A 395 28.81 14.85 4.50
CA ASN A 395 28.99 13.43 4.20
C ASN A 395 27.68 12.62 4.20
N TYR A 396 26.60 13.18 3.65
CA TYR A 396 25.27 12.56 3.61
C TYR A 396 25.02 11.66 2.39
N PHE A 397 25.99 11.58 1.46
CA PHE A 397 25.84 10.83 0.23
C PHE A 397 26.44 9.42 0.32
N GLN A 398 25.80 8.49 -0.36
CA GLN A 398 26.27 7.11 -0.50
C GLN A 398 27.65 7.07 -1.16
N ARG A 399 28.49 6.13 -0.68
CA ARG A 399 29.87 5.95 -1.17
C ARG A 399 30.14 4.48 -1.48
N ARG A 400 31.07 4.26 -2.38
CA ARG A 400 31.63 2.92 -2.62
C ARG A 400 32.60 2.52 -1.50
N LYS A 401 32.96 1.25 -1.43
CA LYS A 401 33.93 0.73 -0.43
C LYS A 401 35.28 1.42 -0.42
N ASN A 402 35.71 1.97 -1.57
CA ASN A 402 36.98 2.74 -1.68
C ASN A 402 36.85 4.20 -1.18
N GLY A 403 35.69 4.63 -0.75
CA GLY A 403 35.41 5.98 -0.25
C GLY A 403 34.94 6.98 -1.30
N ASP A 404 34.95 6.64 -2.59
CA ASP A 404 34.47 7.49 -3.67
C ASP A 404 32.97 7.66 -3.59
N LEU A 405 32.42 8.79 -4.05
CA LEU A 405 30.99 8.96 -4.22
C LEU A 405 30.44 7.89 -5.18
N PHE A 406 29.31 7.32 -4.83
CA PHE A 406 28.52 6.56 -5.80
C PHE A 406 27.78 7.54 -6.71
N ILE A 407 28.01 7.46 -8.03
CA ILE A 407 27.45 8.39 -9.01
C ILE A 407 26.59 7.61 -10.02
N PRO A 408 25.30 7.38 -9.72
CA PRO A 408 24.32 6.85 -10.68
C PRO A 408 23.93 7.91 -11.72
N ARG A 409 23.20 7.50 -12.74
CA ARG A 409 22.63 8.40 -13.73
C ARG A 409 21.10 8.33 -13.71
N VAL A 410 20.46 9.47 -13.43
CA VAL A 410 19.00 9.65 -13.44
C VAL A 410 18.63 10.95 -14.17
N TRP A 411 17.43 11.49 -14.01
CA TRP A 411 16.92 12.64 -14.77
C TRP A 411 17.86 13.86 -14.84
N PRO A 412 18.48 14.33 -13.75
CA PRO A 412 19.45 15.45 -13.86
C PRO A 412 20.79 15.07 -14.50
N GLY A 413 21.00 13.80 -14.89
CA GLY A 413 22.26 13.25 -15.38
C GLY A 413 23.04 12.55 -14.26
N GLU A 414 24.38 12.72 -14.23
CA GLU A 414 25.19 12.23 -13.11
C GLU A 414 24.67 12.79 -11.79
N SER A 415 24.41 11.90 -10.83
CA SER A 415 23.75 12.24 -9.58
C SER A 415 24.41 11.54 -8.40
N VAL A 416 24.02 11.92 -7.20
CA VAL A 416 24.35 11.22 -5.96
C VAL A 416 23.06 10.87 -5.23
N PHE A 417 23.09 9.80 -4.44
CA PHE A 417 21.97 9.43 -3.57
C PHE A 417 22.32 9.69 -2.12
N VAL A 418 21.30 10.05 -1.35
CA VAL A 418 21.42 10.27 0.10
C VAL A 418 21.52 8.91 0.78
N ASP A 419 22.38 8.78 1.77
CA ASP A 419 22.37 7.66 2.70
C ASP A 419 21.28 7.86 3.76
N TYR A 420 20.07 7.45 3.45
CA TYR A 420 18.93 7.56 4.37
C TYR A 420 19.01 6.63 5.58
N THR A 421 20.01 5.75 5.66
CA THR A 421 20.27 4.96 6.87
C THR A 421 20.88 5.80 7.99
N LEU A 422 21.37 7.00 7.66
CA LEU A 422 21.91 7.98 8.61
C LEU A 422 20.80 8.96 9.06
N SER A 423 20.56 9.06 10.37
CA SER A 423 19.48 9.89 10.95
C SER A 423 19.60 11.37 10.62
N GLU A 424 20.83 11.91 10.62
CA GLU A 424 21.12 13.31 10.29
C GLU A 424 20.83 13.62 8.83
N ALA A 425 21.13 12.66 7.92
CA ALA A 425 20.82 12.80 6.51
C ALA A 425 19.30 12.77 6.27
N ARG A 426 18.53 11.93 6.98
CA ARG A 426 17.06 11.96 6.95
C ARG A 426 16.51 13.29 7.43
N SER A 427 17.03 13.81 8.53
CA SER A 427 16.60 15.10 9.08
C SER A 427 16.88 16.25 8.13
N TRP A 428 18.07 16.26 7.51
CA TRP A 428 18.45 17.22 6.49
C TRP A 428 17.55 17.16 5.26
N TRP A 429 17.33 15.96 4.69
CA TRP A 429 16.42 15.75 3.56
C TRP A 429 15.01 16.28 3.85
N GLY A 430 14.48 15.94 5.02
CA GLY A 430 13.16 16.41 5.45
C GLY A 430 13.08 17.93 5.51
N ASN A 431 14.12 18.62 5.96
CA ASN A 431 14.15 20.07 6.07
C ASN A 431 14.25 20.78 4.70
N LEU A 432 14.82 20.11 3.67
CA LEU A 432 14.87 20.67 2.31
C LEU A 432 13.48 20.88 1.72
N HIS A 433 12.45 20.12 2.16
CA HIS A 433 11.06 20.30 1.71
C HIS A 433 10.47 21.67 2.06
N ARG A 434 11.15 22.46 2.86
CA ARG A 434 10.82 23.89 3.06
C ARG A 434 10.71 24.66 1.74
N ALA A 435 11.54 24.31 0.76
CA ALA A 435 11.49 24.86 -0.59
C ALA A 435 10.13 24.70 -1.30
N TYR A 436 9.35 23.73 -0.88
CA TYR A 436 8.02 23.43 -1.41
C TYR A 436 6.91 23.91 -0.48
N THR A 437 7.00 23.62 0.81
CA THR A 437 5.95 23.98 1.77
C THR A 437 5.76 25.49 1.92
N GLU A 438 6.83 26.30 1.87
CA GLU A 438 6.77 27.77 1.86
C GLU A 438 6.11 28.32 0.59
N ASN A 439 6.12 27.57 -0.51
CA ASN A 439 5.42 27.89 -1.75
C ASN A 439 4.01 27.29 -1.81
N GLY A 440 3.46 26.75 -0.71
CA GLY A 440 2.08 26.25 -0.62
C GLY A 440 1.84 24.87 -1.21
N VAL A 441 2.89 24.08 -1.50
CA VAL A 441 2.78 22.68 -1.89
C VAL A 441 2.21 21.88 -0.72
N ALA A 442 1.20 21.06 -0.99
CA ALA A 442 0.42 20.37 0.03
C ALA A 442 0.84 18.91 0.26
N GLY A 443 1.61 18.32 -0.63
CA GLY A 443 2.10 16.94 -0.52
C GLY A 443 3.28 16.69 -1.46
N ILE A 444 3.96 15.58 -1.25
CA ILE A 444 5.16 15.18 -2.00
C ILE A 444 4.93 13.80 -2.63
N TRP A 445 5.33 13.68 -3.89
CA TRP A 445 5.36 12.42 -4.61
C TRP A 445 6.83 12.01 -4.79
N THR A 446 7.24 10.93 -4.12
CA THR A 446 8.58 10.34 -4.25
C THR A 446 8.58 9.25 -5.31
N ASP A 447 9.38 9.45 -6.35
CA ASP A 447 9.49 8.56 -7.49
C ASP A 447 10.94 8.12 -7.69
N MET A 448 11.21 7.16 -8.58
CA MET A 448 12.54 6.66 -8.94
C MET A 448 13.35 6.12 -7.74
N ASN A 449 12.70 5.72 -6.68
CA ASN A 449 13.31 5.44 -5.37
C ASN A 449 13.47 3.96 -5.00
N GLU A 450 13.61 3.07 -6.00
CA GLU A 450 14.02 1.67 -5.84
C GLU A 450 15.45 1.50 -5.22
N PRO A 451 16.48 2.33 -5.49
CA PRO A 451 16.61 3.49 -6.35
C PRO A 451 16.95 3.12 -7.81
N SER A 452 16.37 3.90 -8.72
CA SER A 452 16.62 3.78 -10.16
C SER A 452 18.02 4.25 -10.55
N ASP A 453 18.61 3.59 -11.55
CA ASP A 453 19.81 4.02 -12.27
C ASP A 453 19.64 3.69 -13.75
N PHE A 454 19.61 4.68 -14.63
CA PHE A 454 19.43 4.49 -16.07
C PHE A 454 20.55 3.68 -16.74
N VAL A 455 21.69 3.50 -16.07
CA VAL A 455 22.79 2.69 -16.53
C VAL A 455 22.67 1.24 -15.99
N ASP A 456 22.06 1.08 -14.83
CA ASP A 456 21.90 -0.22 -14.16
C ASP A 456 20.54 -0.33 -13.46
N GLN A 457 19.52 -0.63 -14.22
CA GLN A 457 18.16 -0.84 -13.71
C GLN A 457 18.04 -2.03 -12.75
N THR A 458 18.98 -2.98 -12.82
CA THR A 458 18.98 -4.17 -11.96
C THR A 458 19.51 -3.92 -10.56
N GLY A 459 20.23 -2.82 -10.34
CA GLY A 459 20.92 -2.49 -9.09
C GLY A 459 22.19 -3.30 -8.84
N LYS A 460 22.68 -4.04 -9.84
CA LYS A 460 23.88 -4.87 -9.72
C LYS A 460 25.15 -4.06 -9.45
N ASN A 461 25.30 -2.91 -10.11
CA ASN A 461 26.45 -2.01 -9.91
C ASN A 461 26.39 -1.24 -8.58
N GLN A 462 25.30 -1.39 -7.81
CA GLN A 462 25.08 -0.69 -6.54
C GLN A 462 25.42 -1.55 -5.32
N ILE A 463 25.65 -2.85 -5.50
CA ILE A 463 25.79 -3.82 -4.40
C ILE A 463 26.98 -3.50 -3.48
N ASP A 464 28.06 -2.92 -4.00
CA ASP A 464 29.26 -2.52 -3.24
C ASP A 464 29.14 -1.16 -2.56
N VAL A 465 28.02 -0.45 -2.76
CA VAL A 465 27.75 0.83 -2.10
C VAL A 465 27.57 0.61 -0.60
N VAL A 466 28.27 1.41 0.20
CA VAL A 466 28.26 1.31 1.67
C VAL A 466 27.25 2.29 2.24
N SER A 467 26.47 1.83 3.19
CA SER A 467 25.57 2.62 4.01
C SER A 467 26.03 2.65 5.46
N HIS A 468 25.74 3.74 6.15
CA HIS A 468 26.05 3.91 7.58
C HIS A 468 25.30 2.89 8.46
N ASP A 469 24.04 2.61 8.11
CA ASP A 469 23.16 1.59 8.70
C ASP A 469 23.13 1.64 10.24
N GLU A 470 22.83 2.82 10.79
CA GLU A 470 22.84 3.08 12.23
C GLU A 470 24.17 2.69 12.92
N GLY A 471 25.30 2.81 12.21
CA GLY A 471 26.64 2.46 12.70
C GLY A 471 27.14 1.07 12.36
N GLU A 472 26.31 0.18 11.80
CA GLU A 472 26.71 -1.20 11.43
C GLU A 472 27.55 -1.28 10.15
N LYS A 473 27.49 -0.25 9.30
CA LYS A 473 28.23 -0.19 8.03
C LYS A 473 27.92 -1.39 7.13
N SER A 474 26.72 -1.45 6.66
CA SER A 474 26.27 -2.48 5.72
C SER A 474 26.38 -2.03 4.26
N THR A 475 25.99 -2.90 3.33
CA THR A 475 26.02 -2.61 1.90
C THR A 475 24.62 -2.41 1.33
N HIS A 476 24.56 -1.88 0.12
CA HIS A 476 23.32 -1.72 -0.63
C HIS A 476 22.61 -3.06 -0.88
N ALA A 477 23.33 -4.19 -0.92
CA ALA A 477 22.72 -5.54 -0.97
C ALA A 477 21.73 -5.77 0.18
N LYS A 478 22.01 -5.25 1.40
CA LYS A 478 21.08 -5.26 2.54
C LYS A 478 20.05 -4.13 2.47
N ASN A 479 20.43 -2.93 1.99
CA ASN A 479 19.65 -1.72 2.20
C ASN A 479 18.85 -1.24 0.97
N ARG A 480 19.02 -1.87 -0.21
CA ARG A 480 18.26 -1.45 -1.40
C ARG A 480 16.75 -1.45 -1.16
N ASN A 481 16.21 -2.56 -0.70
CA ASN A 481 14.76 -2.69 -0.50
C ASN A 481 14.19 -1.70 0.52
N VAL A 482 15.00 -1.22 1.47
CA VAL A 482 14.57 -0.23 2.48
C VAL A 482 14.87 1.23 2.09
N PHE A 483 15.52 1.47 0.97
CA PHE A 483 15.88 2.82 0.54
C PHE A 483 14.64 3.73 0.40
N ALA A 484 13.61 3.27 -0.30
CA ALA A 484 12.36 4.01 -0.49
C ALA A 484 11.61 4.24 0.83
N LEU A 485 11.55 3.23 1.70
CA LEU A 485 10.95 3.35 3.02
C LEU A 485 11.61 4.49 3.82
N LEU A 486 12.95 4.56 3.79
CA LEU A 486 13.71 5.56 4.55
C LEU A 486 13.62 6.96 3.92
N MET A 487 13.55 7.06 2.59
CA MET A 487 13.28 8.32 1.89
C MET A 487 11.88 8.85 2.21
N ALA A 488 10.86 7.98 2.15
CA ALA A 488 9.50 8.34 2.50
C ALA A 488 9.38 8.76 3.97
N ARG A 489 10.05 8.05 4.89
CA ARG A 489 10.15 8.41 6.30
C ARG A 489 10.77 9.79 6.48
N ALA A 490 11.91 10.06 5.84
CA ALA A 490 12.61 11.35 5.90
C ALA A 490 11.70 12.49 5.40
N THR A 491 10.97 12.25 4.32
CA THR A 491 10.01 13.20 3.73
C THR A 491 8.81 13.43 4.66
N TYR A 492 8.19 12.37 5.17
CA TYR A 492 7.03 12.43 6.06
C TYR A 492 7.35 13.18 7.36
N GLU A 493 8.44 12.77 8.05
CA GLU A 493 8.89 13.41 9.28
C GLU A 493 9.30 14.88 9.05
N GLY A 494 9.82 15.19 7.85
CA GLY A 494 10.12 16.56 7.43
C GLY A 494 8.86 17.41 7.30
N LEU A 495 7.84 16.91 6.61
CA LEU A 495 6.56 17.60 6.45
C LEU A 495 5.85 17.78 7.80
N GLU A 496 5.88 16.78 8.68
CA GLU A 496 5.29 16.88 10.03
C GLU A 496 5.95 17.98 10.85
N ARG A 497 7.29 18.13 10.78
CA ARG A 497 8.01 19.24 11.45
C ARG A 497 7.75 20.59 10.81
N LEU A 498 7.67 20.67 9.47
CA LEU A 498 7.49 21.94 8.75
C LEU A 498 6.03 22.45 8.81
N GLN A 499 5.08 21.55 8.94
CA GLN A 499 3.64 21.86 8.94
C GLN A 499 2.90 21.05 10.04
N PRO A 500 3.18 21.31 11.33
CA PRO A 500 2.68 20.49 12.45
C PRO A 500 1.16 20.48 12.59
N ASP A 501 0.47 21.48 12.05
CA ASP A 501 -0.98 21.59 12.09
C ASP A 501 -1.67 20.85 10.92
N ARG A 502 -0.91 20.17 10.06
CA ARG A 502 -1.43 19.46 8.90
C ARG A 502 -0.97 18.00 8.90
N ARG A 503 -1.80 17.14 8.35
CA ARG A 503 -1.42 15.76 8.08
C ARG A 503 -0.46 15.74 6.89
N PRO A 504 0.75 15.15 7.02
CA PRO A 504 1.61 14.95 5.88
C PRO A 504 0.93 14.08 4.81
N TYR A 505 1.20 14.39 3.55
CA TYR A 505 0.79 13.55 2.43
C TYR A 505 1.99 13.26 1.55
N VAL A 506 2.37 12.00 1.52
CA VAL A 506 3.48 11.48 0.72
C VAL A 506 2.96 10.33 -0.13
N ILE A 507 3.38 10.28 -1.38
CA ILE A 507 3.13 9.19 -2.32
C ILE A 507 4.47 8.59 -2.69
N THR A 508 4.61 7.28 -2.77
CA THR A 508 5.86 6.63 -3.15
C THR A 508 5.64 5.50 -4.15
N ARG A 509 6.59 5.32 -5.11
CA ARG A 509 6.58 4.21 -6.05
C ARG A 509 7.12 2.94 -5.44
N ALA A 510 8.33 3.01 -4.92
CA ALA A 510 8.97 1.88 -4.28
C ALA A 510 8.71 1.83 -2.78
N ALA A 511 8.76 0.63 -2.21
CA ALA A 511 8.47 0.41 -0.80
C ALA A 511 9.15 -0.83 -0.21
N TYR A 512 9.14 -0.88 1.12
CA TYR A 512 9.40 -2.07 1.93
C TYR A 512 8.34 -2.17 3.03
N ALA A 513 8.20 -3.34 3.65
CA ALA A 513 7.30 -3.56 4.77
C ALA A 513 7.38 -2.44 5.82
N GLY A 514 6.25 -1.90 6.25
CA GLY A 514 6.18 -0.77 7.18
C GLY A 514 6.04 0.61 6.51
N ILE A 515 6.01 0.68 5.18
CA ILE A 515 5.86 1.93 4.40
C ILE A 515 4.54 2.66 4.72
N GLN A 516 3.48 1.94 5.05
CA GLN A 516 2.17 2.53 5.38
C GLN A 516 2.22 3.58 6.49
N ARG A 517 3.25 3.58 7.31
CA ARG A 517 3.48 4.61 8.35
C ARG A 517 3.74 6.00 7.78
N TYR A 518 4.25 6.07 6.54
CA TYR A 518 4.84 7.28 5.98
C TYR A 518 4.26 7.68 4.63
N SER A 519 3.67 6.76 3.89
CA SER A 519 3.30 7.03 2.51
C SER A 519 2.09 6.25 2.05
N THR A 520 1.44 6.77 1.01
CA THR A 520 0.49 6.09 0.14
C THR A 520 1.20 5.56 -1.09
N MET A 521 0.59 4.61 -1.79
CA MET A 521 1.23 3.86 -2.86
C MET A 521 0.47 3.99 -4.17
N TRP A 522 1.20 3.94 -5.30
CA TRP A 522 0.62 3.60 -6.59
C TRP A 522 1.45 2.50 -7.26
N THR A 523 0.85 1.78 -8.19
CA THR A 523 1.47 0.60 -8.81
C THR A 523 2.43 0.95 -9.97
N GLY A 524 3.12 2.08 -9.89
CA GLY A 524 4.13 2.50 -10.87
C GLY A 524 3.58 2.69 -12.29
N ASP A 525 4.46 2.54 -13.28
CA ASP A 525 4.24 2.89 -14.68
C ASP A 525 3.52 1.76 -15.45
N THR A 526 2.20 1.77 -15.38
CA THR A 526 1.33 0.78 -16.03
C THR A 526 1.08 1.08 -17.51
N ASN A 527 0.78 0.06 -18.31
CA ASN A 527 0.37 0.24 -19.71
C ASN A 527 -1.10 0.66 -19.83
N SER A 528 -1.43 1.45 -20.86
CA SER A 528 -2.82 1.77 -21.23
C SER A 528 -3.45 0.60 -21.99
N THR A 529 -3.68 -0.52 -21.30
CA THR A 529 -4.21 -1.77 -21.86
C THR A 529 -5.27 -2.39 -20.94
N TRP A 530 -6.10 -3.23 -21.51
CA TRP A 530 -7.11 -4.00 -20.77
C TRP A 530 -6.48 -5.02 -19.81
N GLU A 531 -5.32 -5.55 -20.18
CA GLU A 531 -4.53 -6.45 -19.32
C GLU A 531 -4.08 -5.73 -18.04
N SER A 532 -3.50 -4.53 -18.18
CA SER A 532 -3.10 -3.72 -17.02
C SER A 532 -4.30 -3.30 -16.16
N LEU A 533 -5.45 -3.00 -16.78
CA LEU A 533 -6.68 -2.73 -16.04
C LEU A 533 -7.13 -3.95 -15.23
N ALA A 534 -7.13 -5.14 -15.83
CA ALA A 534 -7.51 -6.37 -15.15
C ALA A 534 -6.54 -6.70 -14.00
N LEU A 535 -5.24 -6.52 -14.23
CA LEU A 535 -4.18 -6.78 -13.26
C LEU A 535 -4.23 -5.83 -12.05
N SER A 536 -4.75 -4.60 -12.22
CA SER A 536 -4.80 -3.61 -11.12
C SER A 536 -5.61 -4.09 -9.91
N ILE A 537 -6.68 -4.87 -10.11
CA ILE A 537 -7.54 -5.35 -9.02
C ILE A 537 -6.78 -6.31 -8.09
N PRO A 538 -6.21 -7.45 -8.57
CA PRO A 538 -5.45 -8.35 -7.69
C PRO A 538 -4.20 -7.68 -7.09
N MET A 539 -3.61 -6.68 -7.75
CA MET A 539 -2.50 -5.92 -7.18
C MET A 539 -2.96 -5.06 -5.99
N PHE A 540 -4.06 -4.30 -6.11
CA PHE A 540 -4.60 -3.52 -4.98
C PHE A 540 -5.00 -4.42 -3.82
N GLN A 541 -5.61 -5.57 -4.11
CA GLN A 541 -5.97 -6.57 -3.10
C GLN A 541 -4.73 -7.14 -2.40
N SER A 542 -3.68 -7.47 -3.14
CA SER A 542 -2.43 -8.01 -2.59
C SER A 542 -1.69 -6.99 -1.71
N LEU A 543 -1.62 -5.72 -2.15
CA LEU A 543 -1.05 -4.61 -1.37
C LEU A 543 -1.84 -4.40 -0.07
N GLY A 544 -3.17 -4.35 -0.15
CA GLY A 544 -4.02 -4.27 1.04
C GLY A 544 -3.83 -5.42 2.02
N LEU A 545 -3.71 -6.67 1.53
CA LEU A 545 -3.40 -7.85 2.34
C LEU A 545 -1.94 -7.88 2.85
N SER A 546 -1.11 -6.97 2.38
CA SER A 546 0.29 -6.80 2.83
C SER A 546 0.48 -5.60 3.77
N GLY A 547 -0.62 -5.01 4.27
CA GLY A 547 -0.59 -3.92 5.23
C GLY A 547 -0.56 -2.52 4.60
N GLU A 548 -0.79 -2.38 3.30
CA GLU A 548 -0.80 -1.12 2.55
C GLU A 548 -2.22 -0.76 2.10
N PRO A 549 -3.06 -0.19 2.97
CA PRO A 549 -4.48 -0.01 2.69
C PRO A 549 -4.80 1.17 1.78
N PHE A 550 -3.85 2.10 1.53
CA PHE A 550 -4.07 3.28 0.69
C PHE A 550 -3.28 3.18 -0.62
N VAL A 551 -3.89 2.54 -1.60
CA VAL A 551 -3.28 2.17 -2.88
C VAL A 551 -4.17 2.54 -4.06
N GLY A 552 -3.58 2.70 -5.24
CA GLY A 552 -4.23 2.82 -6.53
C GLY A 552 -3.22 2.69 -7.67
N SER A 553 -3.66 2.98 -8.89
CA SER A 553 -2.81 3.03 -10.09
C SER A 553 -3.09 4.28 -10.89
N ASP A 554 -2.30 4.53 -11.92
CA ASP A 554 -2.56 5.58 -12.89
C ASP A 554 -3.80 5.23 -13.70
N VAL A 555 -4.89 5.99 -13.49
CA VAL A 555 -6.18 5.77 -14.16
C VAL A 555 -6.02 5.91 -15.66
N GLY A 556 -6.38 4.87 -16.41
CA GLY A 556 -6.22 4.83 -17.86
C GLY A 556 -4.86 4.31 -18.32
N GLY A 557 -3.93 4.04 -17.40
CA GLY A 557 -2.55 3.62 -17.66
C GLY A 557 -1.63 4.79 -18.02
N PHE A 558 -0.36 4.69 -17.63
CA PHE A 558 0.66 5.72 -17.83
C PHE A 558 1.26 5.64 -19.25
N ILE A 559 1.77 4.47 -19.65
CA ILE A 559 2.49 4.25 -20.92
C ILE A 559 1.50 3.95 -22.06
N GLY A 560 1.82 4.41 -23.27
CA GLY A 560 1.10 4.03 -24.48
C GLY A 560 -0.16 4.88 -24.76
N ARG A 561 -1.07 4.37 -25.57
CA ARG A 561 -2.24 5.10 -26.08
C ARG A 561 -3.52 4.36 -25.76
N GLY A 562 -4.27 4.86 -24.80
CA GLY A 562 -5.61 4.36 -24.46
C GLY A 562 -6.70 4.90 -25.39
N ASN A 563 -7.94 4.53 -25.09
CA ASN A 563 -9.14 5.05 -25.76
C ASN A 563 -10.21 5.42 -24.72
N GLY A 564 -11.32 5.99 -25.17
CA GLY A 564 -12.38 6.48 -24.28
C GLY A 564 -13.05 5.38 -23.47
N GLU A 565 -13.27 4.18 -24.04
CA GLU A 565 -13.84 3.05 -23.32
C GLU A 565 -12.92 2.57 -22.20
N LEU A 566 -11.63 2.36 -22.50
CA LEU A 566 -10.65 1.95 -21.50
C LEU A 566 -10.54 2.97 -20.38
N LEU A 567 -10.55 4.29 -20.69
CA LEU A 567 -10.49 5.33 -19.68
C LEU A 567 -11.72 5.31 -18.76
N VAL A 568 -12.92 5.15 -19.31
CA VAL A 568 -14.17 5.01 -18.52
C VAL A 568 -14.09 3.80 -17.62
N ARG A 569 -13.72 2.62 -18.15
CA ARG A 569 -13.62 1.38 -17.35
C ARG A 569 -12.53 1.48 -16.27
N SER A 570 -11.44 2.20 -16.55
CA SER A 570 -10.40 2.49 -15.56
C SER A 570 -10.93 3.37 -14.42
N TYR A 571 -11.74 4.39 -14.73
CA TYR A 571 -12.43 5.17 -13.70
C TYR A 571 -13.43 4.32 -12.90
N GLN A 572 -14.12 3.36 -13.55
CA GLN A 572 -15.05 2.45 -12.86
C GLN A 572 -14.36 1.46 -11.89
N VAL A 573 -13.08 1.18 -12.06
CA VAL A 573 -12.26 0.47 -11.06
C VAL A 573 -11.77 1.44 -9.98
N SER A 574 -11.26 2.60 -10.39
CA SER A 574 -10.46 3.48 -9.53
C SER A 574 -11.29 4.48 -8.72
N PHE A 575 -12.56 4.75 -9.08
CA PHE A 575 -13.37 5.74 -8.36
C PHE A 575 -13.66 5.36 -6.90
N LEU A 576 -13.47 4.10 -6.53
CA LEU A 576 -13.57 3.61 -5.16
C LEU A 576 -12.21 3.15 -4.57
N ALA A 577 -11.16 3.12 -5.38
CA ALA A 577 -9.82 2.93 -4.84
C ALA A 577 -9.43 4.14 -3.96
N PRO A 578 -8.69 3.96 -2.87
CA PRO A 578 -8.27 5.08 -2.02
C PRO A 578 -7.51 6.14 -2.81
N PHE A 579 -6.49 5.75 -3.57
CA PHE A 579 -5.76 6.63 -4.48
C PHE A 579 -6.40 6.61 -5.86
N CYS A 580 -6.83 7.78 -6.35
CA CYS A 580 -7.50 7.95 -7.65
C CYS A 580 -6.85 9.10 -8.42
N ARG A 581 -5.80 8.78 -9.16
CA ARG A 581 -5.02 9.74 -9.96
C ARG A 581 -5.02 9.35 -11.42
N ASN A 582 -5.44 10.26 -12.30
CA ASN A 582 -5.20 10.16 -13.73
C ASN A 582 -3.79 10.71 -14.03
N HIS A 583 -2.92 9.90 -14.62
CA HIS A 583 -1.56 10.29 -14.96
C HIS A 583 -1.14 9.70 -16.31
N LYS A 584 -0.36 10.47 -17.10
CA LYS A 584 0.01 10.09 -18.46
C LYS A 584 1.42 10.54 -18.84
N VAL A 585 2.13 9.66 -19.55
CA VAL A 585 3.47 9.92 -20.10
C VAL A 585 3.45 11.01 -21.18
N ILE A 586 4.59 11.68 -21.36
CA ILE A 586 4.74 12.87 -22.22
C ILE A 586 4.38 12.63 -23.69
N ASP A 587 4.68 11.47 -24.25
CA ASP A 587 4.41 11.08 -25.64
C ASP A 587 3.08 10.30 -25.81
N GLY A 588 2.35 10.08 -24.69
CA GLY A 588 1.02 9.49 -24.70
C GLY A 588 -0.07 10.45 -25.17
N TYR A 589 -1.24 9.91 -25.53
CA TYR A 589 -2.42 10.76 -25.76
C TYR A 589 -2.81 11.45 -24.46
N ASP A 590 -3.24 12.71 -24.57
CA ASP A 590 -3.92 13.36 -23.45
C ASP A 590 -5.07 12.48 -22.97
N GLN A 591 -5.25 12.35 -21.68
CA GLN A 591 -6.35 11.52 -21.15
C GLN A 591 -7.14 12.20 -20.02
N GLU A 592 -7.14 13.54 -19.99
CA GLU A 592 -8.09 14.28 -19.17
C GLU A 592 -9.52 13.86 -19.54
N PRO A 593 -10.48 13.88 -18.61
CA PRO A 593 -11.83 13.32 -18.81
C PRO A 593 -12.55 13.76 -20.09
N TRP A 594 -12.28 14.95 -20.60
CA TRP A 594 -12.90 15.52 -21.81
C TRP A 594 -12.22 15.12 -23.12
N ARG A 595 -11.07 14.46 -23.07
CA ARG A 595 -10.21 14.28 -24.27
C ARG A 595 -10.82 13.38 -25.34
N PHE A 596 -11.57 12.38 -24.94
CA PHE A 596 -12.21 11.44 -25.87
C PHE A 596 -13.65 11.83 -26.25
N GLY A 597 -14.09 13.05 -25.90
CA GLY A 597 -15.38 13.59 -26.27
C GLY A 597 -16.44 13.49 -25.18
N LYS A 598 -17.53 14.26 -25.40
CA LYS A 598 -18.57 14.50 -24.38
C LYS A 598 -19.23 13.23 -23.83
N TYR A 599 -19.44 12.22 -24.66
CA TYR A 599 -20.04 10.96 -24.22
C TYR A 599 -19.24 10.30 -23.08
N TYR A 600 -17.93 10.16 -23.24
CA TYR A 600 -17.05 9.58 -22.24
C TYR A 600 -16.87 10.51 -21.04
N GLU A 601 -16.79 11.82 -21.28
CA GLU A 601 -16.70 12.84 -20.22
C GLU A 601 -17.90 12.76 -19.27
N ASP A 602 -19.13 12.63 -19.81
CA ASP A 602 -20.35 12.59 -19.00
C ASP A 602 -20.40 11.33 -18.10
N ILE A 603 -19.91 10.20 -18.61
CA ILE A 603 -19.81 8.97 -17.82
C ILE A 603 -18.74 9.11 -16.72
N ILE A 604 -17.57 9.65 -17.05
CA ILE A 604 -16.51 9.89 -16.07
C ILE A 604 -17.00 10.86 -14.99
N ARG A 605 -17.69 11.95 -15.38
CA ARG A 605 -18.30 12.90 -14.43
C ARG A 605 -19.25 12.20 -13.45
N LYS A 606 -20.10 11.28 -13.95
CA LYS A 606 -21.01 10.47 -13.11
C LYS A 606 -20.23 9.75 -12.00
N TYR A 607 -19.13 9.04 -12.35
CA TYR A 607 -18.35 8.28 -11.37
C TYR A 607 -17.52 9.17 -10.44
N LEU A 608 -16.97 10.26 -10.94
CA LEU A 608 -16.29 11.22 -10.08
C LEU A 608 -17.26 11.87 -9.09
N LYS A 609 -18.45 12.30 -9.51
CA LYS A 609 -19.49 12.83 -8.61
C LYS A 609 -19.91 11.78 -7.55
N LEU A 610 -20.08 10.53 -7.98
CA LEU A 610 -20.41 9.42 -7.07
C LEU A 610 -19.30 9.16 -6.05
N ARG A 611 -18.00 9.27 -6.43
CA ARG A 611 -16.89 9.20 -5.49
C ARG A 611 -17.04 10.22 -4.35
N TYR A 612 -17.36 11.48 -4.70
CA TYR A 612 -17.51 12.53 -3.70
C TYR A 612 -18.76 12.35 -2.85
N GLU A 613 -19.83 11.83 -3.42
CA GLU A 613 -21.02 11.45 -2.66
C GLU A 613 -20.70 10.33 -1.65
N LEU A 614 -19.84 9.37 -2.01
CA LEU A 614 -19.41 8.26 -1.17
C LEU A 614 -18.22 8.58 -0.24
N LEU A 615 -17.69 9.80 -0.23
CA LEU A 615 -16.56 10.15 0.64
C LEU A 615 -16.78 9.84 2.13
N PRO A 616 -17.96 10.08 2.74
CA PRO A 616 -18.18 9.68 4.12
C PRO A 616 -18.04 8.17 4.36
N PHE A 617 -18.50 7.36 3.41
CA PHE A 617 -18.33 5.90 3.45
C PHE A 617 -16.86 5.47 3.28
N LEU A 618 -16.17 6.04 2.28
CA LEU A 618 -14.77 5.75 2.01
C LEU A 618 -13.87 6.17 3.19
N TYR A 619 -14.10 7.36 3.74
CA TYR A 619 -13.31 7.87 4.86
C TYR A 619 -13.54 7.08 6.15
N THR A 620 -14.79 6.70 6.44
CA THR A 620 -15.11 5.79 7.56
C THR A 620 -14.40 4.44 7.41
N THR A 621 -14.40 3.86 6.19
CA THR A 621 -13.72 2.59 5.94
C THR A 621 -12.20 2.72 6.00
N LEU A 622 -11.66 3.88 5.59
CA LEU A 622 -10.23 4.16 5.71
C LEU A 622 -9.81 4.35 7.18
N GLU A 623 -10.69 4.91 8.03
CA GLU A 623 -10.47 4.96 9.47
C GLU A 623 -10.49 3.56 10.10
N GLU A 624 -11.37 2.67 9.65
CA GLU A 624 -11.29 1.25 10.04
C GLU A 624 -9.91 0.67 9.69
N ALA A 625 -9.39 0.95 8.49
CA ALA A 625 -8.06 0.49 8.08
C ALA A 625 -6.94 1.07 8.96
N HIS A 626 -7.02 2.37 9.28
CA HIS A 626 -6.10 3.02 10.23
C HIS A 626 -6.07 2.30 11.58
N ARG A 627 -7.23 1.96 12.11
CA ARG A 627 -7.37 1.40 13.47
C ARG A 627 -7.08 -0.10 13.52
N THR A 628 -7.40 -0.84 12.46
CA THR A 628 -7.40 -2.32 12.49
C THR A 628 -6.40 -2.98 11.55
N GLY A 629 -5.76 -2.22 10.65
CA GLY A 629 -4.93 -2.77 9.56
C GLY A 629 -5.73 -3.44 8.43
N VAL A 630 -7.06 -3.54 8.53
CA VAL A 630 -7.90 -4.18 7.50
C VAL A 630 -8.15 -3.22 6.35
N PRO A 631 -7.76 -3.52 5.10
CA PRO A 631 -7.80 -2.56 4.00
C PRO A 631 -9.22 -2.14 3.62
N LEU A 632 -9.34 -0.96 2.98
CA LEU A 632 -10.59 -0.46 2.41
C LEU A 632 -10.99 -1.25 1.16
N PHE A 633 -10.05 -1.47 0.24
CA PHE A 633 -10.24 -2.23 -1.00
C PHE A 633 -9.91 -3.71 -0.73
N ARG A 634 -10.93 -4.59 -0.75
CA ARG A 634 -10.83 -5.96 -0.19
C ARG A 634 -11.08 -7.02 -1.25
N PRO A 635 -10.30 -8.11 -1.28
CA PRO A 635 -10.75 -9.33 -1.92
C PRO A 635 -11.96 -9.91 -1.16
N LEU A 636 -12.83 -10.62 -1.85
CA LEU A 636 -14.04 -11.18 -1.24
C LEU A 636 -13.71 -12.15 -0.10
N LEU A 637 -12.64 -12.93 -0.24
CA LEU A 637 -12.18 -13.89 0.78
C LEU A 637 -11.93 -13.24 2.15
N LEU A 638 -11.59 -11.95 2.21
CA LEU A 638 -11.37 -11.26 3.48
C LEU A 638 -12.65 -11.08 4.30
N ASN A 639 -13.79 -10.99 3.62
CA ASN A 639 -15.10 -10.89 4.26
C ASN A 639 -15.82 -12.26 4.34
N TYR A 640 -15.46 -13.21 3.46
CA TYR A 640 -16.10 -14.51 3.29
C TYR A 640 -15.04 -15.64 3.25
N GLN A 641 -14.21 -15.70 4.30
CA GLN A 641 -13.07 -16.61 4.39
C GLN A 641 -13.46 -18.09 4.35
N ASP A 642 -14.68 -18.43 4.77
CA ASP A 642 -15.19 -19.80 4.79
C ASP A 642 -15.82 -20.23 3.45
N ASP A 643 -15.84 -19.32 2.45
CA ASP A 643 -16.40 -19.59 1.12
C ASP A 643 -15.30 -19.83 0.09
N PRO A 644 -15.00 -21.08 -0.31
CA PRO A 644 -13.94 -21.40 -1.26
C PRO A 644 -14.11 -20.74 -2.65
N ASN A 645 -15.33 -20.37 -3.04
CA ASN A 645 -15.57 -19.68 -4.31
C ASN A 645 -14.92 -18.28 -4.35
N THR A 646 -14.55 -17.74 -3.20
CA THR A 646 -13.92 -16.41 -3.09
C THR A 646 -12.39 -16.44 -3.18
N TYR A 647 -11.76 -17.62 -3.05
CA TYR A 647 -10.30 -17.74 -2.89
C TYR A 647 -9.51 -17.28 -4.11
N ASN A 648 -10.01 -17.56 -5.30
CA ASN A 648 -9.38 -17.18 -6.58
C ASN A 648 -10.15 -16.09 -7.35
N LEU A 649 -11.03 -15.35 -6.66
CA LEU A 649 -11.90 -14.38 -7.28
C LEU A 649 -11.25 -12.99 -7.27
N ASP A 650 -10.50 -12.69 -8.31
CA ASP A 650 -9.66 -11.48 -8.43
C ASP A 650 -10.16 -10.47 -9.48
N ASN A 651 -11.36 -10.64 -10.03
CA ASN A 651 -11.99 -9.75 -11.00
C ASN A 651 -13.20 -8.97 -10.45
N GLN A 652 -13.43 -9.06 -9.17
CA GLN A 652 -14.37 -8.27 -8.38
C GLN A 652 -13.81 -8.04 -6.98
N PHE A 653 -14.31 -7.02 -6.29
CA PHE A 653 -13.78 -6.61 -5.01
C PHE A 653 -14.87 -6.04 -4.11
N MET A 654 -14.54 -5.86 -2.84
CA MET A 654 -15.41 -5.15 -1.90
C MET A 654 -14.75 -3.86 -1.40
N ILE A 655 -15.58 -2.85 -1.16
CA ILE A 655 -15.22 -1.68 -0.37
C ILE A 655 -15.82 -1.87 1.03
N GLY A 656 -14.94 -1.96 2.00
CA GLY A 656 -15.36 -2.34 3.34
C GLY A 656 -16.04 -3.71 3.39
N THR A 657 -17.07 -3.82 4.21
CA THR A 657 -17.90 -5.02 4.34
C THR A 657 -19.16 -4.98 3.48
N ASP A 658 -19.49 -3.82 2.88
CA ASP A 658 -20.86 -3.54 2.51
C ASP A 658 -21.10 -3.35 1.02
N LEU A 659 -20.07 -2.97 0.23
CA LEU A 659 -20.23 -2.67 -1.19
C LEU A 659 -19.36 -3.58 -2.05
N LEU A 660 -19.96 -4.46 -2.83
CA LEU A 660 -19.33 -5.31 -3.84
C LEU A 660 -19.35 -4.60 -5.18
N VAL A 661 -18.23 -4.65 -5.91
CA VAL A 661 -18.04 -4.04 -7.23
C VAL A 661 -17.49 -5.08 -8.19
N ALA A 662 -18.10 -5.17 -9.37
CA ALA A 662 -17.74 -6.13 -10.39
C ALA A 662 -17.55 -5.41 -11.75
N PRO A 663 -16.37 -4.80 -12.02
CA PRO A 663 -16.15 -4.01 -13.23
C PRO A 663 -15.98 -4.89 -14.48
N ILE A 664 -16.21 -4.29 -15.65
CA ILE A 664 -15.86 -4.89 -16.94
C ILE A 664 -14.36 -4.67 -17.19
N LEU A 665 -13.66 -5.73 -17.56
CA LEU A 665 -12.20 -5.77 -17.73
C LEU A 665 -11.77 -6.19 -19.15
N SER A 666 -12.70 -6.13 -20.11
CA SER A 666 -12.45 -6.45 -21.52
C SER A 666 -13.22 -5.50 -22.42
N PRO A 667 -12.73 -5.23 -23.64
CA PRO A 667 -13.34 -4.28 -24.55
C PRO A 667 -14.69 -4.79 -25.10
N ASN A 668 -15.61 -3.86 -25.37
CA ASN A 668 -16.89 -4.13 -26.00
C ASN A 668 -17.80 -5.13 -25.26
N VAL A 669 -17.56 -5.33 -23.97
CA VAL A 669 -18.38 -6.22 -23.11
C VAL A 669 -19.40 -5.39 -22.34
N THR A 670 -20.68 -5.80 -22.43
CA THR A 670 -21.82 -5.10 -21.80
C THR A 670 -22.60 -5.99 -20.84
N ARG A 671 -22.10 -7.18 -20.52
CA ARG A 671 -22.66 -8.16 -19.56
C ARG A 671 -21.53 -8.91 -18.88
N ARG A 672 -21.77 -9.38 -17.64
CA ARG A 672 -20.84 -10.27 -16.98
C ARG A 672 -21.50 -11.15 -15.94
N LEU A 673 -20.81 -12.23 -15.59
CA LEU A 673 -21.12 -13.03 -14.41
C LEU A 673 -20.53 -12.38 -13.16
N VAL A 674 -21.32 -12.33 -12.09
CA VAL A 674 -20.94 -11.83 -10.77
C VAL A 674 -21.24 -12.89 -9.73
N TYR A 675 -20.24 -13.23 -8.92
CA TYR A 675 -20.47 -14.06 -7.74
C TYR A 675 -20.92 -13.19 -6.57
N LEU A 676 -22.11 -13.49 -6.05
CA LEU A 676 -22.61 -12.92 -4.81
C LEU A 676 -22.41 -13.95 -3.69
N PRO A 677 -21.56 -13.68 -2.68
CA PRO A 677 -21.42 -14.57 -1.52
C PRO A 677 -22.74 -14.77 -0.77
N SER A 678 -22.78 -15.75 0.12
CA SER A 678 -23.99 -16.10 0.90
C SER A 678 -24.60 -14.88 1.61
N GLY A 679 -25.93 -14.86 1.73
CA GLY A 679 -26.73 -13.75 2.24
C GLY A 679 -27.61 -13.11 1.17
N SER A 680 -28.15 -11.95 1.43
CA SER A 680 -28.95 -11.16 0.48
C SER A 680 -28.19 -9.91 0.03
N TRP A 681 -28.41 -9.50 -1.22
CA TRP A 681 -27.72 -8.36 -1.84
C TRP A 681 -28.72 -7.45 -2.55
N TYR A 682 -28.50 -6.15 -2.52
CA TYR A 682 -29.25 -5.17 -3.28
C TYR A 682 -28.40 -4.64 -4.42
N ASP A 683 -28.93 -4.68 -5.64
CA ASP A 683 -28.34 -3.94 -6.76
C ASP A 683 -28.33 -2.46 -6.44
N TYR A 684 -27.16 -1.83 -6.50
CA TYR A 684 -26.96 -0.43 -6.09
C TYR A 684 -27.78 0.55 -6.93
N TRP A 685 -28.00 0.24 -8.22
CA TRP A 685 -28.66 1.14 -9.17
C TRP A 685 -30.17 1.01 -9.18
N THR A 686 -30.67 -0.18 -8.99
CA THR A 686 -32.11 -0.51 -9.14
C THR A 686 -32.80 -0.84 -7.82
N ASN A 687 -32.03 -1.04 -6.75
CA ASN A 687 -32.51 -1.59 -5.46
C ASN A 687 -33.14 -3.00 -5.55
N LYS A 688 -32.98 -3.69 -6.68
CA LYS A 688 -33.45 -5.06 -6.81
C LYS A 688 -32.68 -5.99 -5.87
N LYS A 689 -33.41 -6.83 -5.14
CA LYS A 689 -32.82 -7.77 -4.19
C LYS A 689 -32.48 -9.10 -4.87
N TYR A 690 -31.30 -9.64 -4.55
CA TYR A 690 -30.79 -10.92 -5.02
C TYR A 690 -30.44 -11.81 -3.84
N ALA A 691 -30.64 -13.11 -3.96
CA ALA A 691 -30.07 -14.10 -3.07
C ALA A 691 -28.62 -14.35 -3.43
N GLY A 692 -27.75 -14.47 -2.43
CA GLY A 692 -26.34 -14.81 -2.61
C GLY A 692 -26.08 -16.31 -2.55
N GLY A 693 -24.79 -16.70 -2.50
CA GLY A 693 -24.31 -18.07 -2.62
C GLY A 693 -24.32 -18.56 -4.08
N THR A 694 -24.37 -17.67 -5.06
CA THR A 694 -24.52 -18.02 -6.48
C THR A 694 -23.89 -17.02 -7.44
N MET A 695 -23.70 -17.48 -8.68
CA MET A 695 -23.35 -16.61 -9.81
C MET A 695 -24.63 -16.06 -10.43
N ILE A 696 -24.62 -14.76 -10.76
CA ILE A 696 -25.70 -14.12 -11.52
C ILE A 696 -25.13 -13.44 -12.76
N GLU A 697 -25.89 -13.43 -13.86
CA GLU A 697 -25.56 -12.61 -15.02
C GLU A 697 -26.22 -11.24 -14.88
N VAL A 698 -25.43 -10.17 -15.15
CA VAL A 698 -25.91 -8.79 -15.05
C VAL A 698 -25.50 -7.97 -16.26
N ASP A 699 -26.35 -7.03 -16.64
CA ASP A 699 -26.06 -6.03 -17.66
C ASP A 699 -25.05 -5.01 -17.09
N ALA A 700 -24.09 -4.61 -17.92
CA ALA A 700 -23.04 -3.65 -17.58
C ALA A 700 -22.71 -2.76 -18.79
N PRO A 701 -23.67 -1.97 -19.29
CA PRO A 701 -23.39 -1.00 -20.36
C PRO A 701 -22.26 -0.06 -19.93
N LEU A 702 -21.68 0.69 -20.87
CA LEU A 702 -20.48 1.46 -20.59
C LEU A 702 -20.66 2.47 -19.44
N ASP A 703 -21.85 3.00 -19.28
CA ASP A 703 -22.16 3.98 -18.21
C ASP A 703 -22.52 3.33 -16.85
N THR A 704 -22.48 1.98 -16.76
CA THR A 704 -22.88 1.26 -15.55
C THR A 704 -21.85 0.20 -15.18
N VAL A 705 -21.24 0.34 -13.99
CA VAL A 705 -20.47 -0.72 -13.33
C VAL A 705 -21.41 -1.48 -12.39
N PRO A 706 -21.48 -2.83 -12.46
CA PRO A 706 -22.24 -3.61 -11.51
C PRO A 706 -21.75 -3.41 -10.08
N MET A 707 -22.67 -3.02 -9.22
CA MET A 707 -22.41 -2.78 -7.79
C MET A 707 -23.56 -3.39 -6.97
N PHE A 708 -23.22 -4.01 -5.84
CA PHE A 708 -24.19 -4.64 -4.94
C PHE A 708 -23.91 -4.24 -3.50
N VAL A 709 -24.96 -3.87 -2.79
CA VAL A 709 -24.89 -3.58 -1.36
C VAL A 709 -25.36 -4.80 -0.57
N ARG A 710 -24.56 -5.18 0.41
CA ARG A 710 -24.92 -6.28 1.32
C ARG A 710 -26.19 -5.90 2.12
N ALA A 711 -27.13 -6.81 2.20
CA ALA A 711 -28.27 -6.64 3.08
C ALA A 711 -27.81 -6.56 4.56
N GLY A 712 -28.36 -5.63 5.31
CA GLY A 712 -27.93 -5.26 6.64
C GLY A 712 -26.95 -4.09 6.69
N ALA A 713 -26.61 -3.48 5.53
CA ALA A 713 -25.74 -2.32 5.45
C ALA A 713 -26.51 -0.98 5.50
N ILE A 714 -25.85 0.03 5.97
CA ILE A 714 -26.26 1.44 5.85
C ILE A 714 -25.07 2.20 5.24
N ILE A 715 -25.26 2.79 4.07
CA ILE A 715 -24.22 3.53 3.35
C ILE A 715 -24.33 5.02 3.65
N PRO A 716 -23.39 5.61 4.41
CA PRO A 716 -23.34 7.05 4.60
C PRO A 716 -22.83 7.73 3.33
N LYS A 717 -23.54 8.74 2.88
CA LYS A 717 -23.23 9.55 1.71
C LYS A 717 -23.14 11.01 2.09
N GLY A 718 -22.40 11.81 1.30
CA GLY A 718 -22.30 13.26 1.47
C GLY A 718 -22.95 14.03 0.33
N PRO A 719 -22.87 15.37 0.36
CA PRO A 719 -23.30 16.19 -0.75
C PRO A 719 -22.40 16.00 -1.97
N VAL A 720 -22.99 16.06 -3.16
CA VAL A 720 -22.22 16.15 -4.40
C VAL A 720 -21.44 17.45 -4.43
N MET A 721 -20.13 17.39 -4.62
CA MET A 721 -19.23 18.55 -4.61
C MET A 721 -18.11 18.40 -5.65
N ASN A 722 -17.40 19.47 -5.94
CA ASN A 722 -16.29 19.51 -6.89
C ASN A 722 -14.90 19.40 -6.24
N TYR A 723 -14.83 19.61 -4.93
CA TYR A 723 -13.64 19.40 -4.11
C TYR A 723 -14.02 19.24 -2.63
N VAL A 724 -13.17 18.60 -1.87
CA VAL A 724 -13.37 18.39 -0.44
C VAL A 724 -13.41 19.74 0.29
N GLY A 725 -14.48 19.99 1.02
CA GLY A 725 -14.71 21.26 1.73
C GLY A 725 -15.44 22.33 0.92
N GLU A 726 -15.87 22.08 -0.32
CA GLU A 726 -16.74 23.00 -1.08
C GLU A 726 -18.07 23.22 -0.38
N LYS A 727 -18.61 22.17 0.24
CA LYS A 727 -19.89 22.21 0.95
C LYS A 727 -19.71 21.69 2.37
N PRO A 728 -20.50 22.18 3.32
CA PRO A 728 -20.52 21.62 4.67
C PRO A 728 -20.88 20.13 4.65
N SER A 729 -20.35 19.38 5.63
CA SER A 729 -20.74 17.98 5.84
C SER A 729 -22.24 17.88 6.13
N ALA A 730 -22.97 17.21 5.26
CA ALA A 730 -24.41 16.94 5.40
C ALA A 730 -24.66 15.46 5.05
N PRO A 731 -24.30 14.53 5.95
CA PRO A 731 -24.41 13.11 5.63
C PRO A 731 -25.87 12.67 5.56
N HIS A 732 -26.18 11.87 4.55
CA HIS A 732 -27.42 11.11 4.47
C HIS A 732 -27.11 9.62 4.40
N PHE A 733 -28.01 8.79 4.90
CA PHE A 733 -27.78 7.37 5.10
C PHE A 733 -28.77 6.57 4.24
N VAL A 734 -28.25 5.81 3.29
CA VAL A 734 -29.06 4.87 2.49
C VAL A 734 -29.05 3.52 3.19
N ILE A 735 -30.25 3.05 3.58
CA ILE A 735 -30.43 1.88 4.44
C ILE A 735 -30.88 0.68 3.60
N TYR A 736 -30.18 -0.44 3.69
CA TYR A 736 -30.45 -1.69 3.00
C TYR A 736 -30.73 -2.81 4.03
N PRO A 737 -31.96 -2.94 4.52
CA PRO A 737 -32.28 -3.90 5.57
C PRO A 737 -32.01 -5.34 5.17
N ASP A 738 -31.59 -6.17 6.11
CA ASP A 738 -31.53 -7.61 5.92
C ASP A 738 -32.94 -8.27 5.97
N ASP A 739 -32.98 -9.59 5.90
CA ASP A 739 -34.23 -10.33 5.93
C ASP A 739 -34.96 -10.26 7.28
N LYS A 740 -34.28 -9.82 8.33
CA LYS A 740 -34.82 -9.60 9.67
C LYS A 740 -35.27 -8.14 9.90
N GLY A 741 -34.99 -7.26 8.95
CA GLY A 741 -35.22 -5.82 9.08
C GLY A 741 -34.14 -5.07 9.88
N GLU A 742 -32.94 -5.65 9.93
CA GLU A 742 -31.79 -5.04 10.62
C GLU A 742 -30.81 -4.43 9.64
N ALA A 743 -30.16 -3.34 10.03
CA ALA A 743 -29.03 -2.74 9.34
C ALA A 743 -28.22 -1.88 10.31
N GLU A 744 -26.91 -1.81 10.08
CA GLU A 744 -26.06 -0.93 10.91
C GLU A 744 -24.87 -0.35 10.13
N THR A 745 -24.37 0.78 10.63
CA THR A 745 -23.11 1.41 10.22
C THR A 745 -22.53 2.25 11.36
N THR A 746 -21.26 2.57 11.21
CA THR A 746 -20.61 3.62 12.00
C THR A 746 -20.12 4.70 11.05
N LEU A 747 -20.45 5.96 11.29
CA LEU A 747 -19.92 7.11 10.58
C LEU A 747 -18.75 7.70 11.37
N TYR A 748 -17.61 7.82 10.74
CA TYR A 748 -16.44 8.53 11.29
C TYR A 748 -16.31 9.92 10.68
N GLU A 749 -15.99 10.90 11.51
CA GLU A 749 -15.78 12.29 11.11
C GLU A 749 -14.71 12.95 11.98
N ASP A 750 -13.92 13.80 11.35
CA ASP A 750 -12.99 14.74 11.99
C ASP A 750 -12.84 15.98 11.08
N ASP A 751 -11.83 16.81 11.30
CA ASP A 751 -11.61 18.00 10.46
C ASP A 751 -11.03 17.69 9.07
N GLY A 752 -10.59 16.45 8.84
CA GLY A 752 -9.99 15.99 7.58
C GLY A 752 -8.63 16.60 7.24
N LEU A 753 -8.03 17.38 8.12
CA LEU A 753 -6.83 18.17 7.82
C LEU A 753 -5.73 18.07 8.87
N SER A 754 -6.08 18.23 10.15
CA SER A 754 -5.13 18.29 11.24
C SER A 754 -4.86 16.92 11.88
N PRO A 755 -3.75 16.77 12.61
CA PRO A 755 -3.47 15.54 13.38
C PRO A 755 -4.29 15.43 14.67
N ALA A 756 -5.26 16.33 14.94
CA ALA A 756 -6.03 16.40 16.19
C ALA A 756 -6.84 15.11 16.50
N TYR A 757 -7.16 14.31 15.47
CA TYR A 757 -7.79 13.00 15.67
C TYR A 757 -6.95 12.07 16.57
N LYS A 758 -5.61 12.18 16.55
CA LYS A 758 -4.69 11.42 17.43
C LYS A 758 -4.91 11.77 18.92
N GLN A 759 -5.54 12.91 19.20
CA GLN A 759 -5.83 13.44 20.53
C GLN A 759 -7.31 13.30 20.90
N GLY A 760 -8.07 12.48 20.17
CA GLY A 760 -9.50 12.24 20.44
C GLY A 760 -10.46 13.28 19.81
N VAL A 761 -9.94 14.21 18.98
CA VAL A 761 -10.78 15.17 18.25
C VAL A 761 -11.31 14.51 16.97
N PHE A 762 -12.15 13.54 17.14
CA PHE A 762 -12.92 12.86 16.10
C PHE A 762 -14.35 12.62 16.60
N ARG A 763 -15.22 12.11 15.72
CA ARG A 763 -16.58 11.70 16.05
C ARG A 763 -16.88 10.36 15.38
N ARG A 764 -17.28 9.35 16.15
CA ARG A 764 -17.91 8.12 15.65
C ARG A 764 -19.37 8.07 16.07
N THR A 765 -20.26 7.96 15.12
CA THR A 765 -21.70 7.87 15.35
C THR A 765 -22.20 6.54 14.80
N LYS A 766 -22.73 5.69 15.68
CA LYS A 766 -23.35 4.42 15.27
C LYS A 766 -24.82 4.66 14.92
N VAL A 767 -25.21 4.15 13.74
CA VAL A 767 -26.61 4.15 13.27
C VAL A 767 -27.05 2.71 13.13
N ARG A 768 -28.15 2.35 13.75
CA ARG A 768 -28.71 1.01 13.73
C ARG A 768 -30.21 1.04 13.43
N LEU A 769 -30.61 0.28 12.41
CA LEU A 769 -32.01 -0.06 12.15
C LEU A 769 -32.33 -1.40 12.78
N SER A 770 -33.52 -1.51 13.39
CA SER A 770 -34.06 -2.78 13.90
C SER A 770 -35.58 -2.78 13.82
N GLY A 771 -36.18 -3.97 13.73
CA GLY A 771 -37.61 -4.10 13.74
C GLY A 771 -38.16 -5.16 12.77
N THR A 772 -39.38 -4.97 12.35
CA THR A 772 -40.06 -5.85 11.39
C THR A 772 -40.49 -5.05 10.17
N SER A 773 -40.95 -5.74 9.09
CA SER A 773 -41.48 -5.07 7.89
C SER A 773 -42.65 -4.11 8.17
N ARG A 774 -43.33 -4.24 9.32
CA ARG A 774 -44.44 -3.36 9.72
C ARG A 774 -44.01 -2.23 10.64
N ARG A 775 -42.93 -2.38 11.42
CA ARG A 775 -42.45 -1.39 12.37
C ARG A 775 -40.92 -1.39 12.40
N LEU A 776 -40.32 -0.31 12.00
CA LEU A 776 -38.87 -0.09 12.05
C LEU A 776 -38.53 0.96 13.11
N GLN A 777 -37.43 0.71 13.80
CA GLN A 777 -36.84 1.65 14.73
C GLN A 777 -35.41 1.93 14.31
N LEU A 778 -35.09 3.21 14.10
CA LEU A 778 -33.78 3.69 13.84
C LEU A 778 -33.19 4.32 15.10
N ASN A 779 -32.03 3.87 15.53
CA ASN A 779 -31.31 4.38 16.68
C ASN A 779 -30.01 5.05 16.20
N VAL A 780 -29.79 6.27 16.65
CA VAL A 780 -28.54 7.01 16.43
C VAL A 780 -27.87 7.16 17.79
N SER A 781 -26.71 6.49 17.98
CA SER A 781 -26.03 6.51 19.29
C SER A 781 -25.48 7.89 19.64
N ALA A 782 -25.20 8.10 20.93
CA ALA A 782 -24.29 9.15 21.33
C ALA A 782 -22.94 8.97 20.62
N ALA A 783 -22.33 10.08 20.21
CA ALA A 783 -21.06 10.03 19.51
C ALA A 783 -19.91 9.74 20.49
N GLU A 784 -18.97 8.92 20.03
CA GLU A 784 -17.65 8.79 20.64
C GLU A 784 -16.74 9.91 20.10
N GLY A 785 -15.85 10.46 20.94
CA GLY A 785 -14.92 11.52 20.59
C GLY A 785 -15.49 12.92 20.78
N THR A 786 -14.68 13.95 20.52
CA THR A 786 -14.98 15.35 20.88
C THR A 786 -15.24 16.27 19.70
N PHE A 787 -15.05 15.82 18.46
CA PHE A 787 -15.28 16.63 17.27
C PHE A 787 -16.76 17.01 17.10
N GLN A 788 -16.99 18.30 16.81
CA GLN A 788 -18.33 18.86 16.61
C GLN A 788 -18.47 19.37 15.16
N PRO A 789 -19.21 18.64 14.31
CA PRO A 789 -19.34 19.00 12.87
C PRO A 789 -20.27 20.19 12.60
N GLY A 790 -20.75 20.86 13.63
CA GLY A 790 -21.75 21.94 13.53
C GLY A 790 -23.19 21.41 13.45
N PRO A 791 -24.20 22.33 13.59
CA PRO A 791 -25.61 21.98 13.50
C PRO A 791 -25.97 21.51 12.08
N ARG A 792 -26.60 20.33 11.97
CA ARG A 792 -27.05 19.77 10.70
C ARG A 792 -28.17 18.75 10.91
N ALA A 793 -28.95 18.50 9.86
CA ALA A 793 -29.89 17.40 9.81
C ALA A 793 -29.19 16.12 9.34
N LEU A 794 -29.53 14.98 9.95
CA LEU A 794 -29.19 13.65 9.44
C LEU A 794 -30.40 13.13 8.68
N GLU A 795 -30.21 12.80 7.40
CA GLU A 795 -31.26 12.25 6.56
C GLU A 795 -31.09 10.73 6.42
N PHE A 796 -32.21 10.01 6.44
CA PHE A 796 -32.26 8.56 6.31
C PHE A 796 -33.19 8.18 5.18
N LEU A 797 -32.66 7.42 4.20
CA LEU A 797 -33.38 6.97 3.01
C LEU A 797 -33.52 5.45 3.02
N LEU A 798 -34.76 4.97 2.95
CA LEU A 798 -35.06 3.57 2.69
C LEU A 798 -35.47 3.38 1.24
N PRO A 799 -34.95 2.38 0.50
CA PRO A 799 -35.45 2.03 -0.83
C PRO A 799 -36.95 1.73 -0.81
N ILE A 800 -37.65 2.14 -1.87
CA ILE A 800 -39.15 2.03 -1.99
C ILE A 800 -39.66 0.60 -1.85
N THR A 801 -38.84 -0.39 -2.13
CA THR A 801 -39.18 -1.83 -1.96
C THR A 801 -39.46 -2.21 -0.49
N PHE A 802 -39.17 -1.30 0.45
CA PHE A 802 -39.38 -1.52 1.88
C PHE A 802 -40.21 -0.36 2.45
N ALA A 803 -41.55 -0.45 2.41
CA ALA A 803 -42.46 0.59 2.88
C ALA A 803 -43.09 0.19 4.25
N PRO A 804 -42.46 0.50 5.38
CA PRO A 804 -42.99 0.19 6.70
C PRO A 804 -44.21 1.04 7.04
N ALA A 805 -45.17 0.47 7.75
CA ALA A 805 -46.37 1.18 8.17
C ALA A 805 -46.08 2.26 9.26
N ARG A 806 -44.98 2.10 10.03
CA ARG A 806 -44.54 3.03 11.08
C ARG A 806 -43.05 3.03 11.21
N VAL A 807 -42.47 4.21 11.38
CA VAL A 807 -41.06 4.42 11.68
C VAL A 807 -40.88 5.32 12.88
N SER A 808 -39.90 5.02 13.70
CA SER A 808 -39.47 5.91 14.79
C SER A 808 -37.96 6.13 14.73
N ILE A 809 -37.50 7.33 15.10
CA ILE A 809 -36.08 7.64 15.30
C ILE A 809 -35.90 7.92 16.79
N ASP A 810 -35.00 7.20 17.45
CA ASP A 810 -34.76 7.27 18.90
C ASP A 810 -36.06 7.13 19.71
N GLY A 811 -36.96 6.25 19.28
CA GLY A 811 -38.25 6.01 19.92
C GLY A 811 -39.35 7.04 19.60
N LYS A 812 -39.06 8.13 18.89
CA LYS A 812 -40.05 9.13 18.48
C LYS A 812 -40.61 8.80 17.10
N PRO A 813 -41.97 8.75 16.94
CA PRO A 813 -42.58 8.55 15.64
C PRO A 813 -42.20 9.65 14.65
N VAL A 814 -41.92 9.27 13.41
CA VAL A 814 -41.57 10.19 12.31
C VAL A 814 -42.41 9.89 11.07
N SER A 815 -42.70 10.92 10.29
CA SER A 815 -43.37 10.81 8.98
C SER A 815 -42.37 11.04 7.87
N PRO A 816 -42.54 10.40 6.69
CA PRO A 816 -41.65 10.61 5.54
C PRO A 816 -41.75 12.07 5.04
N THR A 817 -40.62 12.63 4.59
CA THR A 817 -40.53 14.02 4.11
C THR A 817 -40.65 14.17 2.60
N ARG A 818 -40.58 13.06 1.84
CA ARG A 818 -40.67 13.02 0.36
C ARG A 818 -41.48 11.82 -0.11
N PRO A 819 -42.24 11.95 -1.23
CA PRO A 819 -43.07 10.86 -1.76
C PRO A 819 -42.31 9.81 -2.58
N ASP A 820 -41.13 10.13 -3.09
CA ASP A 820 -40.27 9.29 -3.97
C ASP A 820 -39.27 8.42 -3.24
N GLY A 821 -39.27 8.49 -1.92
CA GLY A 821 -38.48 7.67 -1.00
C GLY A 821 -38.89 7.99 0.44
N ILE A 822 -38.73 7.02 1.32
CA ILE A 822 -39.03 7.25 2.72
C ILE A 822 -37.82 7.95 3.32
N VAL A 823 -37.83 9.30 3.30
CA VAL A 823 -36.78 10.15 3.87
C VAL A 823 -37.23 10.72 5.20
N TRP A 824 -36.44 10.52 6.24
CA TRP A 824 -36.62 11.10 7.55
C TRP A 824 -35.43 11.98 7.89
N SER A 825 -35.64 13.04 8.62
CA SER A 825 -34.58 13.89 9.15
C SER A 825 -34.60 13.93 10.68
N LYS A 826 -33.41 13.84 11.26
CA LYS A 826 -33.17 14.13 12.66
C LYS A 826 -32.36 15.45 12.71
N ARG A 827 -32.93 16.46 13.35
CA ARG A 827 -32.26 17.77 13.57
C ARG A 827 -31.34 17.73 14.78
#